data_51f5a988d56148707958ee47cd743431
#
_entry.id   51f5a988d56148707958ee47cd743431
#
_cell.length_a   1.000
_cell.length_b   1.000
_cell.length_c   1.000
_cell.angle_alpha   90.00
_cell.angle_beta   90.00
_cell.angle_gamma   90.00
#
_symmetry.space_group_name_H-M   'P 1'
#
loop_
_entity.id
_entity.type
_entity.pdbx_description
1 polymer ?
#
loop_
_entity_poly.entity_id
_entity_poly.type
_entity_poly.pdbx_seq_one_letter_code
_entity_poly.pdbx_strand_id
1 'polypeptide(L)'
;MSPTRCFCALWASAITLLAGIAAWSKPAPADKLETWIEVQTPHFIVASNDGENTARRFADQFEQIRFLYSKALNPGLHLDPGYPILIFAVKNEKSLSQLIPEYWAEKGHTHPAGLFVPGQEKNYIALRIDVEGEYPYLPIYHEYVHLIVNLNYQHFPLWLNEGFADFLGCATLTAKGGKLGQPSSSELYVLQQSKLLPLDLLFKVDHQSPYYNEANKTNIFYSESWALVHYLMLDPARQKEQSLRKYISFVENGADPVEAANRAFGDLAQLQKALQSYITKTSYLEYVVPLPGRQDATNYSVRTISPAEAQARLGDFDLYRGQLESAQKKLEEAIRLDPNLPAAQESMGLLLFRQDKRYEAERFFSRAVALDSKSALAYYYHAMLLMSQGADAEEMAEAKTALEKAVALNPGLGWAWSNLGLLYANDAGALDKALSAAKRAVDTVPGEPHFQYNLAEVLARMERFDEAGTIARKLQSSGDPNIVSLAEKFLTQIDEAQQYAAYKKTNEATSATTPAINQGTKLSSEIPAAALRRRTQDNANSTRTEDETAPVVEPSAPAAPRTYSMVGTITDVNCAAAPQIQITLKALTIVMHLHSRDYSQVAIKSAGTNSAAKKPVCAALRGRSAHVSYQLVSEKNWDGELVSIEFRDNP
;
A
#
# COMPACT_ATOMS: atom_id res chain seq x y z
N MET A 1 21.45 60.90 71.75
CA MET A 1 22.82 61.42 72.04
C MET A 1 23.74 60.79 71.01
N SER A 2 24.22 61.64 70.09
CA SER A 2 25.34 61.41 69.17
C SER A 2 26.65 61.34 70.01
N PRO A 3 27.82 60.90 69.51
CA PRO A 3 28.41 61.36 68.25
C PRO A 3 29.29 60.32 67.50
N THR A 4 29.33 60.52 66.16
CA THR A 4 30.49 60.84 65.28
C THR A 4 31.86 60.16 65.47
N ARG A 5 32.38 59.58 64.37
CA ARG A 5 33.63 59.94 63.63
C ARG A 5 33.98 58.76 62.69
N CYS A 6 33.99 58.95 61.38
CA CYS A 6 35.03 59.33 60.43
C CYS A 6 36.36 58.54 60.54
N PHE A 7 36.80 57.82 59.55
CA PHE A 7 37.86 58.09 58.59
C PHE A 7 38.37 56.89 57.80
N CYS A 8 38.53 57.13 56.49
CA CYS A 8 39.53 56.68 55.49
C CYS A 8 39.71 55.21 55.07
N ALA A 9 39.33 55.01 53.89
CA ALA A 9 40.07 54.51 52.72
C ALA A 9 41.30 53.62 52.92
N LEU A 10 41.24 52.41 52.32
CA LEU A 10 42.34 51.79 51.60
C LEU A 10 41.79 50.73 50.59
N TRP A 11 42.19 50.92 49.33
CA TRP A 11 41.93 49.98 48.22
C TRP A 11 42.71 48.70 48.45
N ALA A 12 41.99 47.56 48.34
CA ALA A 12 42.60 46.26 48.05
C ALA A 12 41.71 45.49 47.08
N SER A 13 42.19 45.33 45.86
CA SER A 13 41.63 44.57 44.78
C SER A 13 41.56 43.11 45.18
N ALA A 14 40.32 42.56 45.39
CA ALA A 14 40.11 41.16 45.53
C ALA A 14 39.58 40.63 44.19
N ILE A 15 40.45 39.95 43.44
CA ILE A 15 40.10 39.13 42.28
C ILE A 15 39.33 37.90 42.81
N THR A 16 37.99 37.90 42.69
CA THR A 16 37.17 36.73 42.94
C THR A 16 37.20 35.85 41.70
N LEU A 17 37.95 34.73 41.77
CA LEU A 17 37.86 33.60 40.86
C LEU A 17 36.44 32.99 40.97
N LEU A 18 35.58 33.27 40.01
CA LEU A 18 34.36 32.49 39.76
C LEU A 18 34.77 31.14 39.15
N ALA A 19 35.00 30.15 40.00
CA ALA A 19 35.01 28.76 39.56
C ALA A 19 33.60 28.37 39.17
N GLY A 20 33.28 28.46 37.88
CA GLY A 20 32.06 27.89 37.30
C GLY A 20 32.03 26.40 37.54
N ILE A 21 31.20 25.95 38.47
CA ILE A 21 30.83 24.54 38.60
C ILE A 21 29.99 24.23 37.35
N ALA A 22 30.65 23.71 36.31
CA ALA A 22 29.96 23.02 35.24
C ALA A 22 29.26 21.80 35.90
N ALA A 23 27.99 21.95 36.21
CA ALA A 23 27.14 20.82 36.55
C ALA A 23 27.14 19.92 35.32
N TRP A 24 27.96 18.88 35.35
CA TRP A 24 27.82 17.77 34.43
C TRP A 24 26.45 17.14 34.74
N SER A 25 25.41 17.58 34.02
CA SER A 25 24.19 16.84 33.95
C SER A 25 24.57 15.43 33.44
N LYS A 26 24.43 14.42 34.32
CA LYS A 26 24.52 13.04 33.88
C LYS A 26 23.62 12.93 32.64
N PRO A 27 24.12 12.41 31.52
CA PRO A 27 23.24 12.08 30.40
C PRO A 27 22.11 11.25 30.98
N ALA A 28 20.86 11.64 30.67
CA ALA A 28 19.72 10.81 30.99
C ALA A 28 20.05 9.37 30.59
N PRO A 29 19.74 8.37 31.41
CA PRO A 29 20.00 6.99 31.03
C PRO A 29 19.36 6.82 29.66
N ALA A 30 20.18 6.47 28.66
CA ALA A 30 19.68 6.12 27.36
C ALA A 30 18.59 5.07 27.59
N ASP A 31 17.36 5.39 27.23
CA ASP A 31 16.27 4.43 27.29
C ASP A 31 16.78 3.15 26.65
N LYS A 32 16.81 2.09 27.45
CA LYS A 32 17.28 0.79 26.96
C LYS A 32 16.35 0.43 25.80
N LEU A 33 16.83 0.60 24.57
CA LEU A 33 16.08 0.23 23.38
C LEU A 33 15.61 -1.22 23.57
N GLU A 34 14.31 -1.44 23.41
CA GLU A 34 13.72 -2.77 23.58
C GLU A 34 14.39 -3.76 22.62
N THR A 35 14.74 -4.94 23.14
CA THR A 35 15.28 -6.00 22.30
C THR A 35 14.12 -6.70 21.61
N TRP A 36 14.16 -6.76 20.31
CA TRP A 36 13.19 -7.45 19.49
C TRP A 36 13.78 -8.73 18.89
N ILE A 37 13.03 -9.82 18.98
CA ILE A 37 13.35 -11.10 18.35
C ILE A 37 12.39 -11.30 17.18
N GLU A 38 12.95 -11.65 16.03
CA GLU A 38 12.22 -11.97 14.82
C GLU A 38 12.26 -13.45 14.53
N VAL A 39 11.11 -14.03 14.24
CA VAL A 39 10.93 -15.40 13.75
C VAL A 39 10.28 -15.36 12.38
N GLN A 40 10.89 -15.96 11.40
CA GLN A 40 10.36 -16.05 10.04
C GLN A 40 9.90 -17.46 9.72
N THR A 41 8.67 -17.58 9.26
CA THR A 41 8.06 -18.78 8.68
C THR A 41 7.83 -18.58 7.18
N PRO A 42 7.31 -19.58 6.45
CA PRO A 42 6.96 -19.38 5.03
C PRO A 42 5.94 -18.27 4.77
N HIS A 43 4.98 -18.01 5.71
CA HIS A 43 3.86 -17.09 5.48
C HIS A 43 3.83 -15.89 6.42
N PHE A 44 4.59 -15.94 7.54
CA PHE A 44 4.56 -14.89 8.56
C PHE A 44 5.98 -14.49 9.00
N ILE A 45 6.13 -13.22 9.35
CA ILE A 45 7.30 -12.68 10.04
C ILE A 45 6.82 -12.14 11.38
N VAL A 46 7.21 -12.78 12.48
CA VAL A 46 6.77 -12.40 13.83
C VAL A 46 7.90 -11.72 14.57
N ALA A 47 7.71 -10.47 14.93
CA ALA A 47 8.60 -9.69 15.79
C ALA A 47 8.00 -9.59 17.20
N SER A 48 8.77 -9.97 18.24
CA SER A 48 8.31 -9.88 19.63
C SER A 48 9.34 -9.20 20.52
N ASN A 49 8.86 -8.34 21.44
CA ASN A 49 9.65 -7.77 22.53
C ASN A 49 9.56 -8.58 23.84
N ASP A 50 8.90 -9.76 23.79
CA ASP A 50 8.81 -10.72 24.90
C ASP A 50 9.70 -11.96 24.72
N GLY A 51 10.63 -11.90 23.77
CA GLY A 51 11.65 -12.92 23.55
C GLY A 51 11.29 -14.01 22.54
N GLU A 52 12.24 -14.94 22.34
CA GLU A 52 12.18 -15.95 21.29
C GLU A 52 11.01 -16.93 21.44
N ASN A 53 10.77 -17.42 22.67
CA ASN A 53 9.71 -18.40 22.91
C ASN A 53 8.33 -17.86 22.51
N THR A 54 8.08 -16.59 22.80
CA THR A 54 6.83 -15.91 22.42
C THR A 54 6.75 -15.73 20.91
N ALA A 55 7.83 -15.25 20.28
CA ALA A 55 7.87 -15.10 18.83
C ALA A 55 7.62 -16.43 18.09
N ARG A 56 8.26 -17.52 18.51
CA ARG A 56 8.05 -18.87 17.96
C ARG A 56 6.63 -19.38 18.18
N ARG A 57 6.07 -19.17 19.38
CA ARG A 57 4.70 -19.59 19.70
C ARG A 57 3.67 -18.93 18.77
N PHE A 58 3.77 -17.63 18.54
CA PHE A 58 2.85 -16.93 17.66
C PHE A 58 3.08 -17.28 16.19
N ALA A 59 4.33 -17.45 15.76
CA ALA A 59 4.65 -17.92 14.43
C ALA A 59 4.00 -19.29 14.13
N ASP A 60 4.11 -20.24 15.04
CA ASP A 60 3.48 -21.56 14.95
C ASP A 60 1.93 -21.44 15.00
N GLN A 61 1.39 -20.61 15.89
CA GLN A 61 -0.05 -20.37 16.03
C GLN A 61 -0.67 -19.87 14.71
N PHE A 62 -0.07 -18.88 14.06
CA PHE A 62 -0.58 -18.35 12.82
C PHE A 62 -0.45 -19.34 11.65
N GLU A 63 0.64 -20.12 11.58
CA GLU A 63 0.76 -21.21 10.60
C GLU A 63 -0.31 -22.28 10.81
N GLN A 64 -0.64 -22.64 12.04
CA GLN A 64 -1.70 -23.59 12.36
C GLN A 64 -3.10 -23.05 12.00
N ILE A 65 -3.39 -21.78 12.27
CA ILE A 65 -4.62 -21.11 11.85
C ILE A 65 -4.75 -21.10 10.32
N ARG A 66 -3.70 -20.72 9.62
CA ARG A 66 -3.65 -20.77 8.17
C ARG A 66 -3.90 -22.19 7.63
N PHE A 67 -3.26 -23.19 8.22
CA PHE A 67 -3.49 -24.58 7.86
C PHE A 67 -4.96 -24.98 8.11
N LEU A 68 -5.54 -24.60 9.24
CA LEU A 68 -6.93 -24.86 9.59
C LEU A 68 -7.87 -24.28 8.52
N TYR A 69 -7.64 -23.03 8.09
CA TYR A 69 -8.43 -22.39 7.03
C TYR A 69 -8.25 -23.08 5.68
N SER A 70 -7.06 -23.57 5.36
CA SER A 70 -6.81 -24.34 4.12
C SER A 70 -7.63 -25.63 4.04
N LYS A 71 -8.06 -26.18 5.17
CA LYS A 71 -8.89 -27.40 5.26
C LYS A 71 -10.38 -27.10 5.29
N ALA A 72 -10.75 -25.96 5.85
CA ALA A 72 -12.16 -25.56 5.96
C ALA A 72 -12.69 -24.89 4.69
N LEU A 73 -11.83 -24.17 3.99
CA LEU A 73 -12.17 -23.44 2.78
C LEU A 73 -11.97 -24.32 1.52
N ASN A 74 -12.42 -23.84 0.38
CA ASN A 74 -12.23 -24.53 -0.89
C ASN A 74 -10.73 -24.68 -1.21
N PRO A 75 -10.24 -25.88 -1.58
CA PRO A 75 -8.81 -26.12 -1.88
C PRO A 75 -8.21 -25.27 -2.99
N GLY A 76 -9.02 -24.60 -3.82
CA GLY A 76 -8.54 -23.72 -4.88
C GLY A 76 -8.33 -22.26 -4.47
N LEU A 77 -8.60 -21.89 -3.20
CA LEU A 77 -8.47 -20.51 -2.76
C LEU A 77 -7.03 -20.14 -2.45
N HIS A 78 -6.66 -18.90 -2.83
CA HIS A 78 -5.42 -18.27 -2.41
C HIS A 78 -5.54 -17.82 -0.96
N LEU A 79 -4.69 -18.33 -0.09
CA LEU A 79 -4.66 -17.97 1.33
C LEU A 79 -3.58 -16.92 1.65
N ASP A 80 -2.72 -16.65 0.70
CA ASP A 80 -1.54 -15.81 0.88
C ASP A 80 -1.50 -14.69 -0.16
N PRO A 81 -1.18 -13.47 0.27
CA PRO A 81 -1.04 -12.33 -0.65
C PRO A 81 0.26 -12.36 -1.49
N GLY A 82 1.01 -13.47 -1.47
CA GLY A 82 2.28 -13.61 -2.17
C GLY A 82 3.49 -13.03 -1.42
N TYR A 83 3.29 -12.54 -0.21
CA TYR A 83 4.33 -12.03 0.70
C TYR A 83 3.97 -12.33 2.16
N PRO A 84 4.96 -12.48 3.06
CA PRO A 84 4.69 -12.78 4.45
C PRO A 84 3.93 -11.64 5.15
N ILE A 85 2.98 -11.99 6.02
CA ILE A 85 2.30 -11.05 6.91
C ILE A 85 3.22 -10.74 8.09
N LEU A 86 3.40 -9.45 8.42
CA LEU A 86 4.23 -9.01 9.52
C LEU A 86 3.42 -8.89 10.81
N ILE A 87 3.88 -9.53 11.88
CA ILE A 87 3.17 -9.60 13.17
C ILE A 87 4.05 -9.03 14.28
N PHE A 88 3.57 -7.99 14.95
CA PHE A 88 4.14 -7.51 16.22
C PHE A 88 3.41 -8.18 17.38
N ALA A 89 4.02 -9.17 18.01
CA ALA A 89 3.51 -9.84 19.21
C ALA A 89 4.16 -9.21 20.44
N VAL A 90 3.47 -8.22 21.05
CA VAL A 90 4.04 -7.46 22.17
C VAL A 90 3.56 -7.99 23.53
N LYS A 91 4.41 -7.85 24.53
CA LYS A 91 4.25 -8.53 25.83
C LYS A 91 3.02 -8.14 26.63
N ASN A 92 2.45 -6.94 26.43
CA ASN A 92 1.32 -6.47 27.24
C ASN A 92 0.64 -5.24 26.63
N GLU A 93 -0.45 -4.82 27.28
CA GLU A 93 -1.25 -3.65 26.90
C GLU A 93 -0.41 -2.38 26.79
N LYS A 94 0.52 -2.12 27.72
CA LYS A 94 1.40 -0.94 27.67
C LYS A 94 2.25 -0.92 26.40
N SER A 95 2.79 -2.07 26.02
CA SER A 95 3.59 -2.16 24.78
C SER A 95 2.70 -1.97 23.54
N LEU A 96 1.46 -2.49 23.55
CA LEU A 96 0.54 -2.27 22.43
C LEU A 96 0.09 -0.80 22.34
N SER A 97 -0.19 -0.14 23.48
CA SER A 97 -0.55 1.28 23.48
C SER A 97 0.56 2.21 22.97
N GLN A 98 1.82 1.78 23.03
CA GLN A 98 2.93 2.51 22.42
C GLN A 98 2.98 2.34 20.90
N LEU A 99 2.48 1.21 20.37
CA LEU A 99 2.39 0.96 18.94
C LEU A 99 1.19 1.66 18.29
N ILE A 100 0.04 1.68 18.98
CA ILE A 100 -1.23 2.20 18.45
C ILE A 100 -1.89 3.15 19.47
N PRO A 101 -1.22 4.28 19.84
CA PRO A 101 -1.63 5.13 20.95
C PRO A 101 -3.00 5.79 20.78
N GLU A 102 -3.48 5.97 19.56
CA GLU A 102 -4.79 6.55 19.25
C GLU A 102 -5.94 5.75 19.86
N TYR A 103 -5.82 4.44 20.00
CA TYR A 103 -6.85 3.59 20.62
C TYR A 103 -6.95 3.76 22.15
N TRP A 104 -6.00 4.48 22.76
CA TRP A 104 -6.02 4.85 24.19
C TRP A 104 -6.26 6.34 24.41
N ALA A 105 -6.44 7.14 23.36
CA ALA A 105 -6.67 8.57 23.46
C ALA A 105 -8.07 8.89 24.06
N GLU A 106 -9.06 8.05 23.80
CA GLU A 106 -10.44 8.21 24.28
C GLU A 106 -10.69 7.36 25.54
N LYS A 107 -11.24 8.01 26.59
CA LYS A 107 -11.57 7.32 27.84
C LYS A 107 -12.90 6.56 27.73
N GLY A 108 -12.95 5.37 28.29
CA GLY A 108 -14.19 4.59 28.42
C GLY A 108 -14.44 3.58 27.32
N HIS A 109 -13.53 3.44 26.36
CA HIS A 109 -13.57 2.39 25.36
C HIS A 109 -12.79 1.13 25.80
N THR A 110 -13.23 -0.03 25.34
CA THR A 110 -12.49 -1.28 25.52
C THR A 110 -11.23 -1.24 24.67
N HIS A 111 -10.08 -1.47 25.30
CA HIS A 111 -8.79 -1.47 24.61
C HIS A 111 -8.66 -2.74 23.74
N PRO A 112 -8.19 -2.64 22.50
CA PRO A 112 -8.11 -3.77 21.61
C PRO A 112 -7.07 -4.81 22.06
N ALA A 113 -7.35 -6.08 21.78
CA ALA A 113 -6.37 -7.17 21.88
C ALA A 113 -5.28 -7.08 20.82
N GLY A 114 -5.59 -6.43 19.72
CA GLY A 114 -4.71 -6.21 18.58
C GLY A 114 -5.41 -5.47 17.46
N LEU A 115 -4.67 -5.25 16.39
CA LEU A 115 -5.09 -4.54 15.18
C LEU A 115 -4.55 -5.29 13.96
N PHE A 116 -5.38 -5.45 12.94
CA PHE A 116 -4.97 -5.82 11.60
C PHE A 116 -4.90 -4.57 10.72
N VAL A 117 -3.84 -4.41 9.95
CA VAL A 117 -3.63 -3.29 9.04
C VAL A 117 -3.43 -3.85 7.63
N PRO A 118 -4.46 -3.84 6.81
CA PRO A 118 -4.35 -4.28 5.42
C PRO A 118 -3.54 -3.27 4.59
N GLY A 119 -2.80 -3.77 3.62
CA GLY A 119 -2.08 -2.97 2.64
C GLY A 119 -1.95 -3.71 1.32
N GLN A 120 -1.69 -2.96 0.25
CA GLN A 120 -1.56 -3.56 -1.09
C GLN A 120 -0.28 -4.39 -1.22
N GLU A 121 0.80 -4.01 -0.55
CA GLU A 121 2.12 -4.63 -0.66
C GLU A 121 2.56 -5.33 0.62
N LYS A 122 2.02 -4.94 1.77
CA LYS A 122 2.34 -5.51 3.09
C LYS A 122 1.10 -5.49 3.97
N ASN A 123 0.90 -6.56 4.72
CA ASN A 123 -0.13 -6.62 5.75
C ASN A 123 0.53 -6.72 7.12
N TYR A 124 -0.04 -6.02 8.10
CA TYR A 124 0.46 -5.99 9.46
C TYR A 124 -0.56 -6.48 10.46
N ILE A 125 -0.08 -7.16 11.49
CA ILE A 125 -0.82 -7.47 12.70
C ILE A 125 -0.02 -6.91 13.86
N ALA A 126 -0.67 -6.17 14.76
CA ALA A 126 -0.13 -5.84 16.07
C ALA A 126 -1.03 -6.47 17.12
N LEU A 127 -0.50 -7.24 18.05
CA LEU A 127 -1.28 -7.90 19.10
C LEU A 127 -0.52 -7.94 20.42
N ARG A 128 -1.25 -7.95 21.52
CA ARG A 128 -0.69 -8.18 22.86
C ARG A 128 -0.90 -9.64 23.28
N ILE A 129 0.06 -10.18 24.05
CA ILE A 129 0.06 -11.60 24.40
C ILE A 129 -0.61 -11.93 25.74
N ASP A 130 -0.96 -10.90 26.53
CA ASP A 130 -1.56 -11.00 27.86
C ASP A 130 -3.11 -10.94 27.81
N VAL A 131 -3.72 -11.29 26.66
CA VAL A 131 -5.17 -11.27 26.49
C VAL A 131 -5.78 -12.57 26.98
N GLU A 132 -6.86 -12.44 27.76
CA GLU A 132 -7.69 -13.54 28.23
C GLU A 132 -9.10 -13.42 27.62
N GLY A 133 -9.83 -14.53 27.55
CA GLY A 133 -11.19 -14.57 27.06
C GLY A 133 -11.52 -15.84 26.31
N GLU A 134 -12.74 -15.93 25.81
CA GLU A 134 -13.25 -17.10 25.06
C GLU A 134 -12.51 -17.21 23.72
N TYR A 135 -12.42 -16.10 22.99
CA TYR A 135 -11.71 -15.98 21.69
C TYR A 135 -10.85 -14.72 21.70
N PRO A 136 -9.68 -14.72 22.37
CA PRO A 136 -8.89 -13.50 22.60
C PRO A 136 -8.38 -12.84 21.30
N TYR A 137 -8.22 -13.61 20.24
CA TYR A 137 -7.72 -13.14 18.94
C TYR A 137 -8.78 -13.15 17.83
N LEU A 138 -10.07 -13.29 18.18
CA LEU A 138 -11.17 -13.25 17.22
C LEU A 138 -11.08 -12.05 16.29
N PRO A 139 -10.89 -10.80 16.74
CA PRO A 139 -10.84 -9.65 15.83
C PRO A 139 -9.70 -9.76 14.81
N ILE A 140 -8.57 -10.35 15.18
CA ILE A 140 -7.41 -10.50 14.30
C ILE A 140 -7.65 -11.58 13.24
N TYR A 141 -8.23 -12.70 13.65
CA TYR A 141 -8.58 -13.79 12.74
C TYR A 141 -9.72 -13.41 11.80
N HIS A 142 -10.70 -12.63 12.29
CA HIS A 142 -11.77 -12.03 11.51
C HIS A 142 -11.21 -11.20 10.34
N GLU A 143 -10.31 -10.26 10.62
CA GLU A 143 -9.67 -9.43 9.59
C GLU A 143 -8.79 -10.24 8.62
N TYR A 144 -8.11 -11.30 9.13
CA TYR A 144 -7.36 -12.20 8.28
C TYR A 144 -8.27 -12.96 7.29
N VAL A 145 -9.51 -13.30 7.69
CA VAL A 145 -10.48 -13.89 6.77
C VAL A 145 -10.91 -12.89 5.69
N HIS A 146 -11.13 -11.62 6.02
CA HIS A 146 -11.40 -10.58 5.02
C HIS A 146 -10.26 -10.45 4.00
N LEU A 147 -9.00 -10.54 4.43
CA LEU A 147 -7.88 -10.59 3.50
C LEU A 147 -8.02 -11.79 2.54
N ILE A 148 -8.30 -13.00 3.05
CA ILE A 148 -8.48 -14.19 2.21
C ILE A 148 -9.66 -14.01 1.23
N VAL A 149 -10.78 -13.47 1.68
CA VAL A 149 -11.94 -13.20 0.81
C VAL A 149 -11.55 -12.24 -0.31
N ASN A 150 -10.89 -11.13 0.02
CA ASN A 150 -10.48 -10.11 -0.96
C ASN A 150 -9.45 -10.62 -1.99
N LEU A 151 -8.62 -11.59 -1.62
CA LEU A 151 -7.68 -12.22 -2.55
C LEU A 151 -8.38 -13.08 -3.63
N ASN A 152 -9.61 -13.55 -3.36
CA ASN A 152 -10.25 -14.57 -4.17
C ASN A 152 -11.54 -14.13 -4.87
N TYR A 153 -12.24 -13.11 -4.35
CA TYR A 153 -13.57 -12.75 -4.81
C TYR A 153 -13.69 -11.27 -5.13
N GLN A 154 -14.37 -10.93 -6.23
CA GLN A 154 -14.67 -9.54 -6.62
C GLN A 154 -16.03 -9.06 -6.10
N HIS A 155 -16.99 -9.97 -6.02
CA HIS A 155 -18.38 -9.70 -5.66
C HIS A 155 -18.81 -10.61 -4.52
N PHE A 156 -18.36 -10.30 -3.31
CA PHE A 156 -18.69 -11.11 -2.15
C PHE A 156 -19.70 -10.37 -1.26
N PRO A 157 -20.94 -10.88 -1.10
CA PRO A 157 -21.97 -10.19 -0.34
C PRO A 157 -21.56 -9.94 1.10
N LEU A 158 -21.89 -8.74 1.63
CA LEU A 158 -21.42 -8.29 2.94
C LEU A 158 -21.82 -9.25 4.07
N TRP A 159 -23.08 -9.74 4.09
CA TRP A 159 -23.51 -10.71 5.10
C TRP A 159 -22.66 -11.98 5.12
N LEU A 160 -22.24 -12.43 3.94
CA LEU A 160 -21.43 -13.64 3.81
C LEU A 160 -19.98 -13.38 4.22
N ASN A 161 -19.45 -12.20 3.89
CA ASN A 161 -18.11 -11.78 4.28
C ASN A 161 -17.97 -11.71 5.80
N GLU A 162 -18.90 -11.01 6.47
CA GLU A 162 -18.93 -10.90 7.92
C GLU A 162 -19.21 -12.25 8.61
N GLY A 163 -20.18 -13.00 8.08
CA GLY A 163 -20.50 -14.32 8.63
C GLY A 163 -19.36 -15.34 8.50
N PHE A 164 -18.57 -15.30 7.44
CA PHE A 164 -17.35 -16.10 7.33
C PHE A 164 -16.26 -15.63 8.28
N ALA A 165 -16.08 -14.31 8.39
CA ALA A 165 -15.08 -13.74 9.25
C ALA A 165 -15.33 -14.11 10.72
N ASP A 166 -16.57 -14.06 11.19
CA ASP A 166 -16.93 -14.48 12.54
C ASP A 166 -16.87 -16.00 12.73
N PHE A 167 -17.34 -16.79 11.73
CA PHE A 167 -17.28 -18.24 11.80
C PHE A 167 -15.85 -18.78 11.90
N LEU A 168 -14.93 -18.25 11.11
CA LEU A 168 -13.52 -18.64 11.12
C LEU A 168 -12.75 -17.92 12.23
N GLY A 169 -13.15 -16.70 12.60
CA GLY A 169 -12.55 -15.92 13.69
C GLY A 169 -12.63 -16.60 15.05
N CYS A 170 -13.68 -17.39 15.30
CA CYS A 170 -13.83 -18.22 16.49
C CYS A 170 -12.94 -19.49 16.48
N ALA A 171 -11.89 -19.51 15.66
CA ALA A 171 -10.95 -20.63 15.59
C ALA A 171 -10.24 -20.87 16.92
N THR A 172 -10.17 -22.13 17.35
CA THR A 172 -9.40 -22.56 18.52
C THR A 172 -8.41 -23.66 18.19
N LEU A 173 -7.22 -23.56 18.80
CA LEU A 173 -6.14 -24.54 18.65
C LEU A 173 -5.99 -25.33 19.95
N THR A 174 -6.08 -26.66 19.87
CA THR A 174 -5.97 -27.56 21.00
C THR A 174 -4.95 -28.66 20.71
N ALA A 175 -4.53 -29.39 21.75
CA ALA A 175 -3.65 -30.56 21.57
C ALA A 175 -4.27 -31.66 20.68
N LYS A 176 -5.59 -31.66 20.50
CA LYS A 176 -6.33 -32.67 19.69
C LYS A 176 -6.58 -32.19 18.25
N GLY A 177 -6.32 -30.95 17.94
CA GLY A 177 -6.57 -30.37 16.60
C GLY A 177 -7.08 -28.93 16.66
N GLY A 178 -7.31 -28.35 15.49
CA GLY A 178 -7.98 -27.07 15.33
C GLY A 178 -9.50 -27.26 15.24
N LYS A 179 -10.26 -26.33 15.80
CA LYS A 179 -11.72 -26.30 15.78
C LYS A 179 -12.22 -25.02 15.17
N LEU A 180 -13.30 -25.10 14.40
CA LEU A 180 -14.02 -23.99 13.78
C LEU A 180 -15.52 -24.13 14.01
N GLY A 181 -16.22 -23.00 13.96
CA GLY A 181 -17.66 -22.99 14.10
C GLY A 181 -18.17 -23.07 15.54
N GLN A 182 -17.29 -22.88 16.53
CA GLN A 182 -17.77 -22.70 17.89
C GLN A 182 -18.47 -21.33 18.01
N PRO A 183 -19.69 -21.25 18.58
CA PRO A 183 -20.35 -19.97 18.73
C PRO A 183 -19.69 -19.12 19.79
N SER A 184 -19.67 -17.81 19.59
CA SER A 184 -19.34 -16.86 20.64
C SER A 184 -20.54 -16.67 21.57
N SER A 185 -20.30 -16.63 22.86
CA SER A 185 -21.35 -16.43 23.87
C SER A 185 -22.09 -15.10 23.66
N SER A 186 -21.40 -14.06 23.17
CA SER A 186 -22.00 -12.77 22.84
C SER A 186 -22.96 -12.83 21.65
N GLU A 187 -22.61 -13.57 20.59
CA GLU A 187 -23.47 -13.74 19.42
C GLU A 187 -24.72 -14.54 19.74
N LEU A 188 -24.58 -15.63 20.49
CA LEU A 188 -25.73 -16.39 20.95
C LEU A 188 -26.67 -15.56 21.81
N TYR A 189 -26.12 -14.71 22.69
CA TYR A 189 -26.92 -13.79 23.49
C TYR A 189 -27.73 -12.83 22.60
N VAL A 190 -27.09 -12.19 21.61
CA VAL A 190 -27.78 -11.29 20.67
C VAL A 190 -28.89 -12.01 19.91
N LEU A 191 -28.62 -13.20 19.37
CA LEU A 191 -29.59 -14.02 18.62
C LEU A 191 -30.80 -14.42 19.47
N GLN A 192 -30.59 -14.71 20.76
CA GLN A 192 -31.67 -15.11 21.67
C GLN A 192 -32.53 -13.93 22.13
N GLN A 193 -31.96 -12.72 22.17
CA GLN A 193 -32.64 -11.50 22.63
C GLN A 193 -33.24 -10.67 21.48
N SER A 194 -32.90 -10.96 20.24
CA SER A 194 -33.29 -10.16 19.09
C SER A 194 -34.18 -10.94 18.13
N LYS A 195 -35.03 -10.22 17.39
CA LYS A 195 -35.73 -10.79 16.25
C LYS A 195 -34.79 -10.82 15.06
N LEU A 196 -34.70 -11.98 14.40
CA LEU A 196 -33.94 -12.12 13.16
C LEU A 196 -34.45 -11.18 12.07
N LEU A 197 -33.54 -10.69 11.23
CA LEU A 197 -33.86 -9.97 10.01
C LEU A 197 -34.55 -10.89 9.02
N PRO A 198 -35.48 -10.39 8.20
CA PRO A 198 -35.91 -11.15 7.02
C PRO A 198 -34.72 -11.43 6.10
N LEU A 199 -34.57 -12.69 5.64
CA LEU A 199 -33.41 -13.08 4.83
C LEU A 199 -33.25 -12.27 3.53
N ASP A 200 -34.36 -11.85 2.93
CA ASP A 200 -34.34 -10.98 1.74
C ASP A 200 -33.75 -9.58 2.05
N LEU A 201 -33.90 -9.12 3.30
CA LEU A 201 -33.25 -7.91 3.79
C LEU A 201 -31.76 -8.17 4.13
N LEU A 202 -31.45 -9.28 4.83
CA LEU A 202 -30.08 -9.66 5.18
C LEU A 202 -29.18 -9.72 3.94
N PHE A 203 -29.66 -10.33 2.86
CA PHE A 203 -28.91 -10.47 1.60
C PHE A 203 -28.69 -9.16 0.85
N LYS A 204 -29.44 -8.09 1.18
CA LYS A 204 -29.34 -6.77 0.57
C LYS A 204 -28.55 -5.75 1.43
N VAL A 205 -28.13 -6.15 2.62
CA VAL A 205 -27.32 -5.25 3.46
C VAL A 205 -26.01 -4.93 2.77
N ASP A 206 -25.73 -3.67 2.62
CA ASP A 206 -24.50 -3.11 2.07
C ASP A 206 -23.83 -2.13 3.05
N HIS A 207 -22.69 -1.58 2.68
CA HIS A 207 -21.93 -0.64 3.51
C HIS A 207 -22.67 0.68 3.82
N GLN A 208 -23.75 1.01 3.13
CA GLN A 208 -24.58 2.19 3.39
C GLN A 208 -25.80 1.87 4.24
N SER A 209 -26.07 0.58 4.45
CA SER A 209 -27.24 0.13 5.21
C SER A 209 -27.18 0.55 6.69
N PRO A 210 -28.32 0.98 7.29
CA PRO A 210 -28.41 1.20 8.73
C PRO A 210 -28.05 -0.04 9.56
N TYR A 211 -28.28 -1.23 9.03
CA TYR A 211 -27.93 -2.49 9.71
C TYR A 211 -26.43 -2.75 9.79
N TYR A 212 -25.63 -2.04 8.99
CA TYR A 212 -24.18 -2.07 9.06
C TYR A 212 -23.60 -0.90 9.86
N ASN A 213 -24.25 0.28 9.82
CA ASN A 213 -23.67 1.53 10.34
C ASN A 213 -24.24 1.98 11.70
N GLU A 214 -25.43 1.52 12.11
CA GLU A 214 -26.04 1.94 13.38
C GLU A 214 -25.76 0.91 14.49
N ALA A 215 -25.06 1.32 15.56
CA ALA A 215 -24.58 0.45 16.64
C ALA A 215 -25.65 -0.45 17.28
N ASN A 216 -26.93 0.00 17.34
CA ASN A 216 -28.03 -0.79 17.86
C ASN A 216 -28.59 -1.85 16.89
N LYS A 217 -28.22 -1.80 15.60
CA LYS A 217 -28.65 -2.73 14.55
C LYS A 217 -27.51 -3.63 14.06
N THR A 218 -26.29 -3.16 14.20
CA THR A 218 -25.10 -3.86 13.72
C THR A 218 -24.95 -5.24 14.37
N ASN A 219 -25.17 -5.35 15.67
CA ASN A 219 -24.99 -6.61 16.38
C ASN A 219 -25.85 -7.75 15.82
N ILE A 220 -27.15 -7.48 15.52
CA ILE A 220 -28.01 -8.55 14.94
C ILE A 220 -27.58 -8.95 13.55
N PHE A 221 -27.10 -8.00 12.72
CA PHE A 221 -26.61 -8.29 11.38
C PHE A 221 -25.42 -9.25 11.44
N TYR A 222 -24.41 -8.99 12.27
CA TYR A 222 -23.24 -9.86 12.43
C TYR A 222 -23.62 -11.24 12.97
N SER A 223 -24.36 -11.28 14.09
CA SER A 223 -24.74 -12.54 14.71
C SER A 223 -25.62 -13.42 13.81
N GLU A 224 -26.54 -12.82 13.05
CA GLU A 224 -27.38 -13.58 12.09
C GLU A 224 -26.57 -14.05 10.87
N SER A 225 -25.65 -13.22 10.39
CA SER A 225 -24.72 -13.60 9.31
C SER A 225 -23.87 -14.81 9.74
N TRP A 226 -23.29 -14.75 10.95
CA TRP A 226 -22.59 -15.89 11.54
C TRP A 226 -23.49 -17.13 11.63
N ALA A 227 -24.70 -17.02 12.17
CA ALA A 227 -25.61 -18.15 12.35
C ALA A 227 -26.00 -18.80 11.02
N LEU A 228 -26.26 -17.98 10.00
CA LEU A 228 -26.60 -18.47 8.66
C LEU A 228 -25.40 -19.17 7.99
N VAL A 229 -24.21 -18.58 8.06
CA VAL A 229 -22.99 -19.23 7.56
C VAL A 229 -22.73 -20.53 8.30
N HIS A 230 -22.84 -20.54 9.62
CA HIS A 230 -22.67 -21.73 10.45
C HIS A 230 -23.66 -22.84 10.05
N TYR A 231 -24.93 -22.50 9.85
CA TYR A 231 -25.96 -23.44 9.39
C TYR A 231 -25.66 -24.00 8.00
N LEU A 232 -25.31 -23.13 7.07
CA LEU A 232 -25.01 -23.52 5.68
C LEU A 232 -23.72 -24.34 5.55
N MET A 233 -22.74 -24.09 6.41
CA MET A 233 -21.44 -24.78 6.41
C MET A 233 -21.49 -26.13 7.10
N LEU A 234 -22.26 -26.28 8.20
CA LEU A 234 -22.18 -27.45 9.07
C LEU A 234 -23.41 -28.37 9.04
N ASP A 235 -24.55 -27.88 8.56
CA ASP A 235 -25.73 -28.77 8.40
C ASP A 235 -25.47 -29.81 7.29
N PRO A 236 -25.60 -31.14 7.59
CA PRO A 236 -25.25 -32.18 6.62
C PRO A 236 -26.08 -32.15 5.32
N ALA A 237 -27.34 -31.70 5.38
CA ALA A 237 -28.16 -31.59 4.18
C ALA A 237 -27.66 -30.46 3.28
N ARG A 238 -27.32 -29.30 3.86
CA ARG A 238 -26.79 -28.13 3.14
C ARG A 238 -25.41 -28.39 2.55
N GLN A 239 -24.54 -29.11 3.28
CA GLN A 239 -23.25 -29.55 2.75
C GLN A 239 -23.39 -30.46 1.55
N LYS A 240 -24.29 -31.47 1.63
CA LYS A 240 -24.55 -32.40 0.52
C LYS A 240 -25.06 -31.68 -0.73
N GLU A 241 -25.91 -30.68 -0.57
CA GLU A 241 -26.45 -29.87 -1.66
C GLU A 241 -25.44 -28.88 -2.22
N GLN A 242 -24.35 -28.64 -1.51
CA GLN A 242 -23.34 -27.60 -1.80
C GLN A 242 -23.99 -26.20 -1.95
N SER A 243 -25.02 -25.92 -1.16
CA SER A 243 -25.86 -24.74 -1.30
C SER A 243 -25.06 -23.43 -1.26
N LEU A 244 -24.14 -23.32 -0.30
CA LEU A 244 -23.33 -22.13 -0.14
C LEU A 244 -22.36 -21.91 -1.33
N ARG A 245 -21.76 -22.98 -1.84
CA ARG A 245 -20.89 -22.91 -3.02
C ARG A 245 -21.67 -22.46 -4.28
N LYS A 246 -22.89 -22.96 -4.45
CA LYS A 246 -23.77 -22.52 -5.54
C LYS A 246 -24.10 -21.04 -5.42
N TYR A 247 -24.42 -20.57 -4.21
CA TYR A 247 -24.70 -19.18 -3.94
C TYR A 247 -23.52 -18.29 -4.34
N ILE A 248 -22.33 -18.60 -3.82
CA ILE A 248 -21.09 -17.86 -4.16
C ILE A 248 -20.89 -17.82 -5.69
N SER A 249 -21.03 -18.96 -6.36
CA SER A 249 -20.88 -19.01 -7.82
C SER A 249 -21.89 -18.12 -8.55
N PHE A 250 -23.14 -18.03 -8.08
CA PHE A 250 -24.14 -17.18 -8.73
C PHE A 250 -23.83 -15.69 -8.55
N VAL A 251 -23.46 -15.24 -7.35
CA VAL A 251 -23.15 -13.84 -7.09
C VAL A 251 -21.85 -13.40 -7.78
N GLU A 252 -20.83 -14.26 -7.82
CA GLU A 252 -19.60 -14.00 -8.58
C GLU A 252 -19.84 -13.86 -10.09
N ASN A 253 -20.90 -14.49 -10.62
CA ASN A 253 -21.32 -14.33 -12.00
C ASN A 253 -22.35 -13.20 -12.19
N GLY A 254 -22.51 -12.30 -11.21
CA GLY A 254 -23.31 -11.09 -11.30
C GLY A 254 -24.81 -11.27 -11.06
N ALA A 255 -25.25 -12.38 -10.47
CA ALA A 255 -26.65 -12.54 -10.08
C ALA A 255 -27.00 -11.65 -8.88
N ASP A 256 -28.21 -11.10 -8.85
CA ASP A 256 -28.74 -10.40 -7.67
C ASP A 256 -28.65 -11.31 -6.43
N PRO A 257 -28.20 -10.81 -5.26
CA PRO A 257 -27.99 -11.64 -4.08
C PRO A 257 -29.23 -12.40 -3.60
N VAL A 258 -30.43 -11.82 -3.73
CA VAL A 258 -31.69 -12.48 -3.34
C VAL A 258 -32.10 -13.53 -4.36
N GLU A 259 -31.96 -13.25 -5.65
CA GLU A 259 -32.17 -14.23 -6.71
C GLU A 259 -31.22 -15.42 -6.57
N ALA A 260 -29.93 -15.14 -6.36
CA ALA A 260 -28.92 -16.17 -6.11
C ALA A 260 -29.27 -17.04 -4.91
N ALA A 261 -29.78 -16.44 -3.82
CA ALA A 261 -30.21 -17.14 -2.61
C ALA A 261 -31.41 -18.07 -2.88
N ASN A 262 -32.43 -17.60 -3.60
CA ASN A 262 -33.58 -18.44 -3.98
C ASN A 262 -33.14 -19.64 -4.84
N ARG A 263 -32.22 -19.43 -5.77
CA ARG A 263 -31.68 -20.51 -6.63
C ARG A 263 -30.81 -21.51 -5.87
N ALA A 264 -30.04 -21.03 -4.89
CA ALA A 264 -29.09 -21.87 -4.15
C ALA A 264 -29.69 -22.55 -2.93
N PHE A 265 -30.56 -21.86 -2.20
CA PHE A 265 -31.09 -22.30 -0.90
C PHE A 265 -32.55 -22.75 -0.97
N GLY A 266 -33.24 -22.44 -2.06
CA GLY A 266 -34.67 -22.72 -2.23
C GLY A 266 -35.55 -21.65 -1.57
N ASP A 267 -36.73 -22.05 -1.06
CA ASP A 267 -37.68 -21.13 -0.43
C ASP A 267 -37.10 -20.44 0.81
N LEU A 268 -36.90 -19.12 0.72
CA LEU A 268 -36.32 -18.32 1.79
C LEU A 268 -37.19 -18.27 3.06
N ALA A 269 -38.51 -18.41 2.96
CA ALA A 269 -39.38 -18.49 4.14
C ALA A 269 -39.17 -19.80 4.90
N GLN A 270 -38.90 -20.91 4.20
CA GLN A 270 -38.52 -22.17 4.84
C GLN A 270 -37.14 -22.10 5.46
N LEU A 271 -36.15 -21.46 4.76
CA LEU A 271 -34.81 -21.24 5.28
C LEU A 271 -34.84 -20.37 6.54
N GLN A 272 -35.66 -19.31 6.56
CA GLN A 272 -35.86 -18.44 7.75
C GLN A 272 -36.36 -19.23 8.94
N LYS A 273 -37.38 -20.09 8.76
CA LYS A 273 -37.89 -20.95 9.82
C LYS A 273 -36.86 -21.95 10.30
N ALA A 274 -36.08 -22.53 9.40
CA ALA A 274 -34.99 -23.44 9.74
C ALA A 274 -33.92 -22.74 10.57
N LEU A 275 -33.51 -21.53 10.17
CA LEU A 275 -32.55 -20.71 10.92
C LEU A 275 -33.07 -20.33 12.31
N GLN A 276 -34.35 -19.92 12.40
CA GLN A 276 -34.99 -19.63 13.69
C GLN A 276 -34.95 -20.82 14.65
N SER A 277 -35.23 -22.03 14.13
CA SER A 277 -35.12 -23.27 14.91
C SER A 277 -33.65 -23.61 15.23
N TYR A 278 -32.72 -23.27 14.31
CA TYR A 278 -31.31 -23.55 14.51
C TYR A 278 -30.69 -22.78 15.66
N ILE A 279 -31.00 -21.51 15.79
CA ILE A 279 -30.43 -20.62 16.83
C ILE A 279 -30.96 -20.94 18.24
N THR A 280 -32.01 -21.74 18.39
CA THR A 280 -32.53 -22.18 19.69
C THR A 280 -31.86 -23.45 20.22
N LYS A 281 -30.92 -24.03 19.46
CA LYS A 281 -30.18 -25.23 19.89
C LYS A 281 -29.29 -24.91 21.09
N THR A 282 -29.11 -25.90 21.96
CA THR A 282 -28.21 -25.82 23.12
C THR A 282 -26.79 -26.30 22.81
N SER A 283 -26.59 -26.93 21.64
CA SER A 283 -25.28 -27.38 21.17
C SER A 283 -25.19 -27.20 19.65
N TYR A 284 -24.01 -26.83 19.21
CA TYR A 284 -23.72 -26.57 17.81
C TYR A 284 -22.67 -27.55 17.30
N LEU A 285 -22.75 -27.88 16.03
CA LEU A 285 -21.73 -28.67 15.37
C LEU A 285 -20.43 -27.84 15.27
N GLU A 286 -19.32 -28.50 15.37
CA GLU A 286 -18.00 -27.92 15.15
C GLU A 286 -17.24 -28.68 14.08
N TYR A 287 -16.42 -27.99 13.32
CA TYR A 287 -15.52 -28.59 12.36
C TYR A 287 -14.17 -28.83 13.04
N VAL A 288 -13.79 -30.10 13.21
CA VAL A 288 -12.52 -30.48 13.86
C VAL A 288 -11.54 -30.96 12.82
N VAL A 289 -10.39 -30.31 12.75
CA VAL A 289 -9.30 -30.66 11.84
C VAL A 289 -8.11 -31.16 12.64
N PRO A 290 -7.63 -32.37 12.38
CA PRO A 290 -6.34 -32.79 12.91
C PRO A 290 -5.25 -31.83 12.40
N LEU A 291 -4.55 -31.20 13.31
CA LEU A 291 -3.40 -30.37 12.94
C LEU A 291 -2.21 -31.27 12.64
N PRO A 292 -1.36 -30.94 11.66
CA PRO A 292 -0.06 -31.56 11.56
C PRO A 292 0.62 -31.39 12.93
N GLY A 293 1.29 -32.44 13.39
CA GLY A 293 2.07 -32.33 14.61
C GLY A 293 2.93 -31.06 14.50
N ARG A 294 3.17 -30.35 15.62
CA ARG A 294 3.95 -29.10 15.62
C ARG A 294 5.09 -29.29 14.64
N GLN A 295 4.99 -28.65 13.48
CA GLN A 295 6.12 -28.58 12.57
C GLN A 295 7.20 -28.00 13.43
N ASP A 296 8.33 -28.72 13.56
CA ASP A 296 9.37 -28.33 14.48
C ASP A 296 9.60 -26.83 14.43
N ALA A 297 9.01 -26.11 15.40
CA ALA A 297 9.20 -24.68 15.54
C ALA A 297 10.70 -24.33 15.70
N THR A 298 11.51 -25.37 15.86
CA THR A 298 12.98 -25.35 15.81
C THR A 298 13.53 -25.01 14.41
N ASN A 299 12.79 -25.27 13.33
CA ASN A 299 13.27 -25.02 11.95
C ASN A 299 13.01 -23.59 11.46
N TYR A 300 12.29 -22.75 12.21
CA TYR A 300 12.08 -21.36 11.82
C TYR A 300 13.37 -20.54 12.00
N SER A 301 13.64 -19.66 11.01
CA SER A 301 14.73 -18.70 11.12
C SER A 301 14.47 -17.74 12.27
N VAL A 302 15.44 -17.60 13.17
CA VAL A 302 15.34 -16.71 14.33
C VAL A 302 16.54 -15.79 14.38
N ARG A 303 16.31 -14.51 14.65
CA ARG A 303 17.37 -13.53 14.84
C ARG A 303 16.94 -12.42 15.79
N THR A 304 17.90 -11.82 16.45
CA THR A 304 17.71 -10.52 17.09
C THR A 304 17.83 -9.45 16.02
N ILE A 305 16.85 -8.56 15.95
CA ILE A 305 16.92 -7.40 15.05
C ILE A 305 17.62 -6.23 15.73
N SER A 306 18.40 -5.49 14.96
CA SER A 306 19.12 -4.31 15.46
C SER A 306 18.16 -3.19 15.86
N PRO A 307 18.57 -2.24 16.70
CA PRO A 307 17.75 -1.07 17.01
C PRO A 307 17.33 -0.27 15.75
N ALA A 308 18.21 -0.17 14.76
CA ALA A 308 17.89 0.49 13.48
C ALA A 308 16.78 -0.28 12.72
N GLU A 309 16.88 -1.61 12.63
CA GLU A 309 15.85 -2.45 12.01
C GLU A 309 14.52 -2.38 12.78
N ALA A 310 14.55 -2.36 14.11
CA ALA A 310 13.35 -2.21 14.92
C ALA A 310 12.64 -0.88 14.61
N GLN A 311 13.39 0.23 14.59
CA GLN A 311 12.83 1.53 14.24
C GLN A 311 12.30 1.57 12.80
N ALA A 312 12.99 0.97 11.85
CA ALA A 312 12.54 0.88 10.47
C ALA A 312 11.20 0.12 10.35
N ARG A 313 11.06 -1.03 11.02
CA ARG A 313 9.82 -1.83 11.02
C ARG A 313 8.65 -1.11 11.70
N LEU A 314 8.92 -0.45 12.82
CA LEU A 314 7.91 0.33 13.54
C LEU A 314 7.49 1.57 12.74
N GLY A 315 8.43 2.21 12.05
CA GLY A 315 8.15 3.31 11.13
C GLY A 315 7.35 2.87 9.91
N ASP A 316 7.67 1.72 9.35
CA ASP A 316 6.91 1.11 8.24
C ASP A 316 5.47 0.74 8.68
N PHE A 317 5.30 0.16 9.86
CA PHE A 317 3.98 -0.09 10.45
C PHE A 317 3.14 1.18 10.60
N ASP A 318 3.72 2.25 11.14
CA ASP A 318 3.04 3.54 11.27
C ASP A 318 2.66 4.12 9.89
N LEU A 319 3.53 3.95 8.91
CA LEU A 319 3.26 4.38 7.54
C LEU A 319 2.02 3.67 6.95
N TYR A 320 1.90 2.36 7.14
CA TYR A 320 0.73 1.59 6.67
C TYR A 320 -0.56 1.94 7.43
N ARG A 321 -0.46 2.41 8.67
CA ARG A 321 -1.59 2.95 9.44
C ARG A 321 -1.94 4.41 9.09
N GLY A 322 -1.21 5.04 8.19
CA GLY A 322 -1.40 6.45 7.84
C GLY A 322 -0.86 7.44 8.88
N GLN A 323 -0.09 6.99 9.88
CA GLN A 323 0.51 7.83 10.92
C GLN A 323 1.84 8.43 10.42
N LEU A 324 1.74 9.28 9.37
CA LEU A 324 2.90 9.73 8.59
C LEU A 324 3.96 10.46 9.41
N GLU A 325 3.57 11.29 10.39
CA GLU A 325 4.51 12.02 11.25
C GLU A 325 5.28 11.07 12.19
N SER A 326 4.60 10.07 12.76
CA SER A 326 5.22 9.06 13.61
C SER A 326 6.16 8.17 12.79
N ALA A 327 5.71 7.75 11.60
CA ALA A 327 6.50 6.99 10.65
C ALA A 327 7.80 7.73 10.31
N GLN A 328 7.71 9.01 9.96
CA GLN A 328 8.86 9.83 9.61
C GLN A 328 9.90 9.87 10.72
N LYS A 329 9.49 10.16 11.96
CA LYS A 329 10.40 10.22 13.11
C LYS A 329 11.16 8.90 13.35
N LYS A 330 10.45 7.78 13.27
CA LYS A 330 11.05 6.45 13.45
C LYS A 330 11.99 6.08 12.31
N LEU A 331 11.64 6.41 11.07
CA LEU A 331 12.47 6.16 9.89
C LEU A 331 13.72 7.03 9.88
N GLU A 332 13.62 8.30 10.28
CA GLU A 332 14.76 9.19 10.46
C GLU A 332 15.72 8.65 11.53
N GLU A 333 15.19 8.15 12.65
CA GLU A 333 16.01 7.51 13.69
C GLU A 333 16.66 6.20 13.19
N ALA A 334 15.94 5.39 12.41
CA ALA A 334 16.50 4.19 11.78
C ALA A 334 17.69 4.52 10.87
N ILE A 335 17.53 5.53 10.01
CA ILE A 335 18.59 5.99 9.09
C ILE A 335 19.75 6.63 9.87
N ARG A 336 19.46 7.35 10.96
CA ARG A 336 20.51 7.89 11.84
C ARG A 336 21.33 6.80 12.51
N LEU A 337 20.69 5.71 12.96
CA LEU A 337 21.34 4.56 13.59
C LEU A 337 22.14 3.72 12.58
N ASP A 338 21.57 3.51 11.40
CA ASP A 338 22.21 2.81 10.28
C ASP A 338 21.83 3.41 8.93
N PRO A 339 22.66 4.31 8.37
CA PRO A 339 22.42 4.94 7.07
C PRO A 339 22.44 3.95 5.89
N ASN A 340 22.96 2.75 6.09
CA ASN A 340 23.08 1.71 5.08
C ASN A 340 22.05 0.59 5.26
N LEU A 341 21.02 0.81 6.08
CA LEU A 341 19.92 -0.15 6.24
C LEU A 341 18.93 -0.04 5.06
N PRO A 342 18.87 -0.99 4.12
CA PRO A 342 18.01 -0.89 2.94
C PRO A 342 16.53 -0.74 3.29
N ALA A 343 16.05 -1.43 4.32
CA ALA A 343 14.65 -1.37 4.75
C ALA A 343 14.23 0.04 5.22
N ALA A 344 15.12 0.78 5.89
CA ALA A 344 14.84 2.15 6.30
C ALA A 344 14.78 3.10 5.09
N GLN A 345 15.66 2.90 4.10
CA GLN A 345 15.64 3.64 2.85
C GLN A 345 14.34 3.36 2.06
N GLU A 346 13.96 2.09 1.92
CA GLU A 346 12.71 1.69 1.27
C GLU A 346 11.48 2.35 1.92
N SER A 347 11.33 2.21 3.24
CA SER A 347 10.14 2.73 3.93
C SER A 347 10.10 4.26 3.93
N MET A 348 11.26 4.95 3.96
CA MET A 348 11.32 6.40 3.77
C MET A 348 10.93 6.80 2.34
N GLY A 349 11.37 6.04 1.34
CA GLY A 349 10.94 6.20 -0.05
C GLY A 349 9.42 6.09 -0.18
N LEU A 350 8.81 5.06 0.43
CA LEU A 350 7.36 4.86 0.41
C LEU A 350 6.61 5.98 1.15
N LEU A 351 7.13 6.47 2.28
CA LEU A 351 6.58 7.62 2.99
C LEU A 351 6.52 8.86 2.09
N LEU A 352 7.64 9.17 1.43
CA LEU A 352 7.74 10.31 0.53
C LEU A 352 6.86 10.15 -0.71
N PHE A 353 6.76 8.93 -1.23
CA PHE A 353 5.86 8.60 -2.33
C PHE A 353 4.38 8.87 -1.96
N ARG A 354 3.94 8.45 -0.77
CA ARG A 354 2.58 8.73 -0.27
C ARG A 354 2.32 10.22 0.02
N GLN A 355 3.38 11.01 0.22
CA GLN A 355 3.31 12.47 0.32
C GLN A 355 3.38 13.17 -1.05
N ASP A 356 3.32 12.42 -2.17
CA ASP A 356 3.48 12.90 -3.55
C ASP A 356 4.83 13.58 -3.83
N LYS A 357 5.84 13.28 -3.04
CA LYS A 357 7.24 13.75 -3.20
C LYS A 357 8.04 12.73 -4.01
N ARG A 358 7.62 12.51 -5.27
CA ARG A 358 8.07 11.39 -6.11
C ARG A 358 9.57 11.41 -6.39
N TYR A 359 10.15 12.60 -6.59
CA TYR A 359 11.59 12.76 -6.83
C TYR A 359 12.43 12.36 -5.62
N GLU A 360 12.04 12.85 -4.44
CA GLU A 360 12.73 12.47 -3.20
C GLU A 360 12.55 10.97 -2.90
N ALA A 361 11.36 10.44 -3.16
CA ALA A 361 11.08 9.01 -3.01
C ALA A 361 11.99 8.15 -3.89
N GLU A 362 12.19 8.54 -5.15
CA GLU A 362 13.06 7.84 -6.09
C GLU A 362 14.48 7.73 -5.55
N ARG A 363 15.06 8.80 -5.01
CA ARG A 363 16.42 8.79 -4.44
C ARG A 363 16.57 7.76 -3.30
N PHE A 364 15.53 7.60 -2.47
CA PHE A 364 15.55 6.62 -1.38
C PHE A 364 15.41 5.19 -1.91
N PHE A 365 14.57 4.96 -2.91
CA PHE A 365 14.47 3.64 -3.54
C PHE A 365 15.74 3.27 -4.32
N SER A 366 16.30 4.21 -5.08
CA SER A 366 17.61 4.04 -5.75
C SER A 366 18.70 3.69 -4.73
N ARG A 367 18.71 4.37 -3.56
CA ARG A 367 19.66 4.03 -2.48
C ARG A 367 19.43 2.63 -1.94
N ALA A 368 18.17 2.22 -1.70
CA ALA A 368 17.85 0.87 -1.26
C ALA A 368 18.31 -0.21 -2.26
N VAL A 369 18.11 0.04 -3.56
CA VAL A 369 18.59 -0.81 -4.66
C VAL A 369 20.12 -0.87 -4.69
N ALA A 370 20.81 0.26 -4.59
CA ALA A 370 22.28 0.35 -4.54
C ALA A 370 22.89 -0.39 -3.33
N LEU A 371 22.14 -0.53 -2.24
CA LEU A 371 22.50 -1.31 -1.06
C LEU A 371 22.13 -2.79 -1.16
N ASP A 372 21.80 -3.29 -2.37
CA ASP A 372 21.37 -4.68 -2.63
C ASP A 372 20.22 -5.12 -1.71
N SER A 373 19.17 -4.29 -1.65
CA SER A 373 17.97 -4.62 -0.89
C SER A 373 17.49 -6.03 -1.23
N LYS A 374 17.04 -6.75 -0.22
CA LYS A 374 16.38 -8.06 -0.40
C LYS A 374 14.86 -7.92 -0.51
N SER A 375 14.36 -6.71 -0.52
CA SER A 375 12.93 -6.41 -0.70
C SER A 375 12.59 -6.23 -2.18
N ALA A 376 11.64 -7.00 -2.66
CA ALA A 376 11.07 -6.83 -3.99
C ALA A 376 10.45 -5.43 -4.20
N LEU A 377 9.93 -4.83 -3.12
CA LEU A 377 9.26 -3.52 -3.18
C LEU A 377 10.23 -2.39 -3.50
N ALA A 378 11.46 -2.44 -2.98
CA ALA A 378 12.48 -1.44 -3.30
C ALA A 378 12.72 -1.36 -4.81
N TYR A 379 12.89 -2.51 -5.46
CA TYR A 379 13.08 -2.61 -6.91
C TYR A 379 11.80 -2.24 -7.69
N TYR A 380 10.65 -2.66 -7.20
CA TYR A 380 9.36 -2.34 -7.82
C TYR A 380 9.09 -0.82 -7.86
N TYR A 381 9.20 -0.14 -6.70
CA TYR A 381 8.96 1.30 -6.62
C TYR A 381 10.01 2.11 -7.36
N HIS A 382 11.28 1.69 -7.33
CA HIS A 382 12.32 2.30 -8.14
C HIS A 382 11.96 2.26 -9.63
N ALA A 383 11.64 1.07 -10.16
CA ALA A 383 11.24 0.92 -11.56
C ALA A 383 9.97 1.73 -11.90
N MET A 384 8.95 1.69 -11.04
CA MET A 384 7.69 2.39 -11.26
C MET A 384 7.90 3.91 -11.32
N LEU A 385 8.76 4.46 -10.47
CA LEU A 385 9.09 5.88 -10.48
C LEU A 385 9.89 6.29 -11.72
N LEU A 386 10.89 5.50 -12.13
CA LEU A 386 11.59 5.70 -13.41
C LEU A 386 10.59 5.75 -14.56
N MET A 387 9.71 4.76 -14.69
CA MET A 387 8.70 4.69 -15.75
C MET A 387 7.73 5.88 -15.75
N SER A 388 7.39 6.43 -14.58
CA SER A 388 6.40 7.50 -14.44
C SER A 388 6.94 8.89 -14.79
N GLN A 389 8.25 9.09 -14.81
CA GLN A 389 8.89 10.40 -15.00
C GLN A 389 9.24 10.70 -16.47
N GLY A 390 8.81 9.86 -17.40
CA GLY A 390 9.10 10.00 -18.83
C GLY A 390 10.50 9.54 -19.17
N ALA A 391 10.85 8.37 -18.65
CA ALA A 391 12.13 7.69 -18.81
C ALA A 391 12.65 7.67 -20.24
N ASP A 392 13.93 7.88 -20.39
CA ASP A 392 14.64 7.62 -21.64
C ASP A 392 14.86 6.09 -21.85
N ALA A 393 15.54 5.71 -22.91
CA ALA A 393 15.75 4.31 -23.25
C ALA A 393 16.64 3.57 -22.21
N GLU A 394 17.58 4.27 -21.58
CA GLU A 394 18.47 3.72 -20.55
C GLU A 394 17.71 3.51 -19.24
N GLU A 395 16.95 4.50 -18.80
CA GLU A 395 16.09 4.42 -17.62
C GLU A 395 15.00 3.34 -17.77
N MET A 396 14.43 3.17 -18.97
CA MET A 396 13.48 2.09 -19.24
C MET A 396 14.14 0.71 -19.19
N ALA A 397 15.39 0.57 -19.61
CA ALA A 397 16.15 -0.66 -19.49
C ALA A 397 16.49 -0.96 -18.01
N GLU A 398 16.83 0.06 -17.23
CA GLU A 398 17.02 -0.04 -15.78
C GLU A 398 15.72 -0.46 -15.08
N ALA A 399 14.60 0.19 -15.38
CA ALA A 399 13.28 -0.16 -14.83
C ALA A 399 12.90 -1.62 -15.12
N LYS A 400 13.16 -2.10 -16.34
CA LYS A 400 12.95 -3.50 -16.71
C LYS A 400 13.81 -4.43 -15.84
N THR A 401 15.10 -4.14 -15.69
CA THR A 401 16.03 -4.94 -14.88
C THR A 401 15.60 -4.96 -13.41
N ALA A 402 15.16 -3.81 -12.89
CA ALA A 402 14.64 -3.71 -11.53
C ALA A 402 13.35 -4.54 -11.35
N LEU A 403 12.40 -4.51 -12.30
CA LEU A 403 11.20 -5.36 -12.23
C LEU A 403 11.53 -6.85 -12.34
N GLU A 404 12.46 -7.24 -13.20
CA GLU A 404 12.95 -8.63 -13.29
C GLU A 404 13.54 -9.09 -11.93
N LYS A 405 14.30 -8.22 -11.27
CA LYS A 405 14.82 -8.48 -9.91
C LYS A 405 13.70 -8.53 -8.86
N ALA A 406 12.71 -7.64 -8.94
CA ALA A 406 11.56 -7.64 -8.04
C ALA A 406 10.78 -8.97 -8.10
N VAL A 407 10.45 -9.46 -9.30
CA VAL A 407 9.73 -10.74 -9.46
C VAL A 407 10.58 -11.97 -9.13
N ALA A 408 11.91 -11.86 -9.25
CA ALA A 408 12.82 -12.92 -8.81
C ALA A 408 12.90 -13.01 -7.29
N LEU A 409 12.86 -11.86 -6.58
CA LEU A 409 12.86 -11.80 -5.11
C LEU A 409 11.49 -12.20 -4.53
N ASN A 410 10.41 -11.78 -5.16
CA ASN A 410 9.04 -12.13 -4.77
C ASN A 410 8.19 -12.49 -5.99
N PRO A 411 8.10 -13.78 -6.36
CA PRO A 411 7.23 -14.23 -7.46
C PRO A 411 5.74 -13.96 -7.25
N GLY A 412 5.31 -13.69 -6.00
CA GLY A 412 3.94 -13.32 -5.66
C GLY A 412 3.63 -11.82 -5.81
N LEU A 413 4.60 -10.98 -6.19
CA LEU A 413 4.37 -9.54 -6.36
C LEU A 413 3.70 -9.26 -7.72
N GLY A 414 2.37 -9.38 -7.75
CA GLY A 414 1.56 -9.24 -8.97
C GLY A 414 1.74 -7.90 -9.68
N TRP A 415 1.89 -6.81 -8.94
CA TRP A 415 2.14 -5.47 -9.49
C TRP A 415 3.45 -5.40 -10.30
N ALA A 416 4.51 -6.06 -9.84
CA ALA A 416 5.76 -6.11 -10.59
C ALA A 416 5.61 -6.94 -11.88
N TRP A 417 4.92 -8.08 -11.83
CA TRP A 417 4.60 -8.87 -13.00
C TRP A 417 3.75 -8.10 -14.01
N SER A 418 2.75 -7.36 -13.54
CA SER A 418 1.86 -6.56 -14.37
C SER A 418 2.62 -5.48 -15.14
N ASN A 419 3.46 -4.71 -14.45
CA ASN A 419 4.30 -3.68 -15.08
C ASN A 419 5.37 -4.27 -16.02
N LEU A 420 5.96 -5.40 -15.64
CA LEU A 420 6.92 -6.11 -16.48
C LEU A 420 6.25 -6.61 -17.77
N GLY A 421 5.00 -7.08 -17.70
CA GLY A 421 4.20 -7.45 -18.85
C GLY A 421 4.01 -6.30 -19.82
N LEU A 422 3.67 -5.11 -19.32
CA LEU A 422 3.54 -3.90 -20.15
C LEU A 422 4.88 -3.47 -20.78
N LEU A 423 5.98 -3.58 -20.04
CA LEU A 423 7.31 -3.28 -20.59
C LEU A 423 7.72 -4.24 -21.70
N TYR A 424 7.54 -5.54 -21.51
CA TYR A 424 7.80 -6.52 -22.55
C TYR A 424 6.92 -6.31 -23.78
N ALA A 425 5.67 -5.85 -23.59
CA ALA A 425 4.75 -5.61 -24.71
C ALA A 425 5.14 -4.41 -25.60
N ASN A 426 6.11 -3.59 -25.18
CA ASN A 426 6.69 -2.55 -26.04
C ASN A 426 7.72 -3.10 -27.04
N ASP A 427 8.16 -4.36 -26.88
CA ASP A 427 9.07 -5.06 -27.77
C ASP A 427 8.31 -6.17 -28.50
N ALA A 428 8.16 -6.03 -29.82
CA ALA A 428 7.47 -7.02 -30.65
C ALA A 428 8.10 -8.42 -30.56
N GLY A 429 9.40 -8.52 -30.29
CA GLY A 429 10.10 -9.79 -30.07
C GLY A 429 9.88 -10.42 -28.71
N ALA A 430 9.21 -9.69 -27.77
CA ALA A 430 9.01 -10.14 -26.39
C ALA A 430 7.52 -10.34 -26.02
N LEU A 431 6.59 -10.33 -26.97
CA LEU A 431 5.15 -10.43 -26.71
C LEU A 431 4.74 -11.70 -25.96
N ASP A 432 5.39 -12.84 -26.20
CA ASP A 432 5.13 -14.07 -25.43
C ASP A 432 5.57 -13.94 -23.97
N LYS A 433 6.68 -13.23 -23.70
CA LYS A 433 7.09 -12.90 -22.33
C LYS A 433 6.11 -11.94 -21.67
N ALA A 434 5.61 -10.96 -22.44
CA ALA A 434 4.59 -10.03 -22.00
C ALA A 434 3.32 -10.75 -21.55
N LEU A 435 2.82 -11.66 -22.37
CA LEU A 435 1.63 -12.47 -22.06
C LEU A 435 1.86 -13.35 -20.83
N SER A 436 3.03 -13.99 -20.73
CA SER A 436 3.36 -14.82 -19.58
C SER A 436 3.39 -13.99 -18.28
N ALA A 437 4.01 -12.81 -18.31
CA ALA A 437 4.08 -11.92 -17.16
C ALA A 437 2.68 -11.39 -16.74
N ALA A 438 1.88 -10.94 -17.71
CA ALA A 438 0.52 -10.45 -17.44
C ALA A 438 -0.39 -11.54 -16.87
N LYS A 439 -0.32 -12.78 -17.38
CA LYS A 439 -1.04 -13.92 -16.79
C LYS A 439 -0.57 -14.22 -15.38
N ARG A 440 0.73 -14.18 -15.15
CA ARG A 440 1.30 -14.37 -13.82
C ARG A 440 0.76 -13.35 -12.82
N ALA A 441 0.63 -12.07 -13.22
CA ALA A 441 0.01 -11.03 -12.38
C ALA A 441 -1.43 -11.41 -12.00
N VAL A 442 -2.25 -11.83 -12.96
CA VAL A 442 -3.63 -12.26 -12.71
C VAL A 442 -3.68 -13.48 -11.80
N ASP A 443 -2.75 -14.44 -11.98
CA ASP A 443 -2.68 -15.64 -11.14
C ASP A 443 -2.34 -15.33 -9.68
N THR A 444 -1.61 -14.23 -9.40
CA THR A 444 -1.28 -13.84 -8.01
C THR A 444 -2.48 -13.30 -7.23
N VAL A 445 -3.30 -12.48 -7.89
CA VAL A 445 -4.55 -11.92 -7.32
C VAL A 445 -5.61 -11.90 -8.40
N PRO A 446 -6.39 -12.98 -8.57
CA PRO A 446 -7.39 -13.10 -9.63
C PRO A 446 -8.49 -12.04 -9.59
N GLY A 447 -8.74 -11.50 -8.39
CA GLY A 447 -9.72 -10.44 -8.14
C GLY A 447 -9.26 -9.02 -8.51
N GLU A 448 -7.96 -8.79 -8.81
CA GLU A 448 -7.44 -7.45 -9.07
C GLU A 448 -7.77 -6.96 -10.50
N PRO A 449 -8.66 -5.96 -10.66
CA PRO A 449 -9.11 -5.53 -11.98
C PRO A 449 -8.01 -4.91 -12.84
N HIS A 450 -7.03 -4.25 -12.23
CA HIS A 450 -5.91 -3.66 -12.96
C HIS A 450 -5.04 -4.71 -13.64
N PHE A 451 -4.86 -5.89 -13.03
CA PHE A 451 -4.09 -6.96 -13.67
C PHE A 451 -4.83 -7.54 -14.87
N GLN A 452 -6.15 -7.69 -14.76
CA GLN A 452 -6.98 -8.13 -15.87
C GLN A 452 -6.97 -7.08 -17.01
N TYR A 453 -7.04 -5.79 -16.67
CA TYR A 453 -6.94 -4.72 -17.64
C TYR A 453 -5.59 -4.74 -18.38
N ASN A 454 -4.47 -4.85 -17.66
CA ASN A 454 -3.13 -4.91 -18.25
C ASN A 454 -2.94 -6.19 -19.10
N LEU A 455 -3.53 -7.33 -18.69
CA LEU A 455 -3.56 -8.53 -19.53
C LEU A 455 -4.32 -8.27 -20.84
N ALA A 456 -5.45 -7.58 -20.80
CA ALA A 456 -6.20 -7.22 -21.99
C ALA A 456 -5.39 -6.27 -22.92
N GLU A 457 -4.63 -5.31 -22.35
CA GLU A 457 -3.71 -4.47 -23.14
C GLU A 457 -2.62 -5.28 -23.84
N VAL A 458 -2.02 -6.25 -23.15
CA VAL A 458 -1.01 -7.15 -23.76
C VAL A 458 -1.63 -7.97 -24.88
N LEU A 459 -2.83 -8.54 -24.67
CA LEU A 459 -3.53 -9.31 -25.70
C LEU A 459 -3.87 -8.45 -26.94
N ALA A 460 -4.30 -7.20 -26.74
CA ALA A 460 -4.56 -6.28 -27.84
C ALA A 460 -3.30 -5.97 -28.66
N ARG A 461 -2.12 -5.81 -28.02
CA ARG A 461 -0.84 -5.64 -28.71
C ARG A 461 -0.39 -6.88 -29.49
N MET A 462 -0.89 -8.07 -29.08
CA MET A 462 -0.73 -9.32 -29.83
C MET A 462 -1.80 -9.50 -30.93
N GLU A 463 -2.60 -8.49 -31.21
CA GLU A 463 -3.77 -8.54 -32.13
C GLU A 463 -4.84 -9.59 -31.73
N ARG A 464 -4.83 -10.06 -30.47
CA ARG A 464 -5.83 -10.99 -29.91
C ARG A 464 -7.04 -10.23 -29.38
N PHE A 465 -7.66 -9.45 -30.26
CA PHE A 465 -8.70 -8.47 -29.90
C PHE A 465 -9.95 -9.07 -29.27
N ASP A 466 -10.36 -10.28 -29.70
CA ASP A 466 -11.55 -10.94 -29.15
C ASP A 466 -11.37 -11.33 -27.68
N GLU A 467 -10.19 -11.81 -27.33
CA GLU A 467 -9.84 -12.15 -25.94
C GLU A 467 -9.70 -10.89 -25.09
N ALA A 468 -9.02 -9.86 -25.60
CA ALA A 468 -8.90 -8.56 -24.93
C ALA A 468 -10.29 -7.92 -24.68
N GLY A 469 -11.16 -7.94 -25.70
CA GLY A 469 -12.51 -7.41 -25.58
C GLY A 469 -13.40 -8.21 -24.61
N THR A 470 -13.19 -9.52 -24.49
CA THR A 470 -13.90 -10.35 -23.52
C THR A 470 -13.54 -9.96 -22.08
N ILE A 471 -12.26 -9.76 -21.79
CA ILE A 471 -11.80 -9.29 -20.48
C ILE A 471 -12.32 -7.86 -20.21
N ALA A 472 -12.22 -6.95 -21.18
CA ALA A 472 -12.68 -5.58 -21.01
C ALA A 472 -14.19 -5.49 -20.75
N ARG A 473 -15.01 -6.29 -21.43
CA ARG A 473 -16.48 -6.38 -21.14
C ARG A 473 -16.76 -6.87 -19.73
N LYS A 474 -16.01 -7.83 -19.23
CA LYS A 474 -16.14 -8.28 -17.84
C LYS A 474 -15.80 -7.16 -16.85
N LEU A 475 -14.80 -6.34 -17.14
CA LEU A 475 -14.39 -5.21 -16.30
C LEU A 475 -15.42 -4.07 -16.25
N GLN A 476 -16.37 -3.98 -17.20
CA GLN A 476 -17.49 -3.04 -17.14
C GLN A 476 -18.45 -3.30 -15.96
N SER A 477 -18.44 -4.52 -15.41
CA SER A 477 -19.21 -4.87 -14.21
C SER A 477 -18.39 -4.71 -12.90
N SER A 478 -17.21 -4.10 -12.95
CA SER A 478 -16.43 -3.79 -11.75
C SER A 478 -17.17 -2.82 -10.82
N GLY A 479 -17.00 -2.99 -9.51
CA GLY A 479 -17.46 -2.01 -8.52
C GLY A 479 -16.66 -0.70 -8.51
N ASP A 480 -15.51 -0.63 -9.20
CA ASP A 480 -14.69 0.58 -9.32
C ASP A 480 -15.07 1.38 -10.58
N PRO A 481 -15.65 2.60 -10.44
CA PRO A 481 -16.02 3.45 -11.57
C PRO A 481 -14.84 3.83 -12.49
N ASN A 482 -13.61 3.90 -11.96
CA ASN A 482 -12.43 4.19 -12.75
C ASN A 482 -12.09 3.03 -13.69
N ILE A 483 -12.19 1.81 -13.19
CA ILE A 483 -11.99 0.60 -13.99
C ILE A 483 -13.05 0.48 -15.08
N VAL A 484 -14.32 0.75 -14.75
CA VAL A 484 -15.42 0.77 -15.73
C VAL A 484 -15.12 1.75 -16.86
N SER A 485 -14.75 3.00 -16.51
CA SER A 485 -14.41 4.03 -17.52
C SER A 485 -13.18 3.64 -18.36
N LEU A 486 -12.17 3.01 -17.75
CA LEU A 486 -11.01 2.49 -18.47
C LEU A 486 -11.40 1.38 -19.45
N ALA A 487 -12.25 0.44 -19.03
CA ALA A 487 -12.71 -0.67 -19.86
C ALA A 487 -13.55 -0.18 -21.05
N GLU A 488 -14.41 0.79 -20.86
CA GLU A 488 -15.23 1.40 -21.93
C GLU A 488 -14.36 2.07 -23.00
N LYS A 489 -13.40 2.91 -22.57
CA LYS A 489 -12.44 3.56 -23.48
C LYS A 489 -11.59 2.53 -24.24
N PHE A 490 -11.20 1.48 -23.55
CA PHE A 490 -10.38 0.43 -24.15
C PHE A 490 -11.16 -0.41 -25.18
N LEU A 491 -12.44 -0.70 -24.95
CA LEU A 491 -13.29 -1.36 -25.94
C LEU A 491 -13.40 -0.55 -27.23
N THR A 492 -13.59 0.78 -27.12
CA THR A 492 -13.57 1.67 -28.28
C THR A 492 -12.24 1.59 -29.05
N GLN A 493 -11.11 1.56 -28.33
CA GLN A 493 -9.78 1.42 -28.95
C GLN A 493 -9.58 0.06 -29.64
N ILE A 494 -10.11 -1.01 -29.06
CA ILE A 494 -10.10 -2.35 -29.68
C ILE A 494 -10.89 -2.34 -30.98
N ASP A 495 -12.09 -1.77 -30.99
CA ASP A 495 -12.93 -1.69 -32.19
C ASP A 495 -12.23 -0.91 -33.31
N GLU A 496 -11.61 0.24 -33.00
CA GLU A 496 -10.81 1.03 -33.94
C GLU A 496 -9.62 0.23 -34.48
N ALA A 497 -8.89 -0.48 -33.60
CA ALA A 497 -7.74 -1.31 -33.98
C ALA A 497 -8.15 -2.50 -34.87
N GLN A 498 -9.28 -3.14 -34.59
CA GLN A 498 -9.84 -4.23 -35.43
C GLN A 498 -10.20 -3.72 -36.81
N GLN A 499 -10.88 -2.55 -36.91
CA GLN A 499 -11.22 -1.92 -38.18
C GLN A 499 -9.97 -1.58 -38.98
N TYR A 500 -8.95 -1.03 -38.35
CA TYR A 500 -7.65 -0.73 -39.01
C TYR A 500 -6.94 -2.00 -39.48
N ALA A 501 -6.90 -3.05 -38.67
CA ALA A 501 -6.30 -4.34 -39.02
C ALA A 501 -7.03 -4.98 -40.22
N ALA A 502 -8.35 -4.91 -40.25
CA ALA A 502 -9.17 -5.38 -41.39
C ALA A 502 -8.89 -4.57 -42.66
N TYR A 503 -8.82 -3.24 -42.56
CA TYR A 503 -8.48 -2.35 -43.66
C TYR A 503 -7.10 -2.67 -44.24
N LYS A 504 -6.10 -2.86 -43.37
CA LYS A 504 -4.72 -3.22 -43.80
C LYS A 504 -4.69 -4.54 -44.55
N LYS A 505 -5.36 -5.59 -44.05
CA LYS A 505 -5.47 -6.90 -44.73
C LYS A 505 -6.14 -6.80 -46.10
N THR A 506 -7.17 -5.97 -46.23
CA THR A 506 -7.86 -5.76 -47.50
C THR A 506 -6.97 -5.05 -48.52
N ASN A 507 -6.19 -4.05 -48.12
CA ASN A 507 -5.28 -3.33 -48.99
C ASN A 507 -4.05 -4.15 -49.38
N GLU A 508 -3.50 -4.99 -48.51
CA GLU A 508 -2.40 -5.91 -48.82
C GLU A 508 -2.88 -6.99 -49.81
N ALA A 509 -4.11 -7.48 -49.68
CA ALA A 509 -4.70 -8.42 -50.63
C ALA A 509 -4.94 -7.78 -52.00
N THR A 510 -5.30 -6.48 -52.04
CA THR A 510 -5.54 -5.74 -53.29
C THR A 510 -4.23 -5.35 -54.00
N SER A 511 -3.15 -5.07 -53.23
CA SER A 511 -1.85 -4.76 -53.80
C SER A 511 -1.10 -6.00 -54.30
N ALA A 512 -1.42 -7.19 -53.79
CA ALA A 512 -0.87 -8.46 -54.32
C ALA A 512 -1.47 -8.90 -55.67
N THR A 513 -2.56 -8.26 -56.09
CA THR A 513 -3.26 -8.57 -57.37
C THR A 513 -3.00 -7.56 -58.48
N THR A 514 -2.17 -6.52 -58.26
CA THR A 514 -1.86 -5.51 -59.31
C THR A 514 -0.42 -5.68 -59.81
N PRO A 515 -0.18 -5.80 -61.15
CA PRO A 515 1.18 -5.88 -61.65
C PRO A 515 1.91 -4.54 -61.47
N ALA A 516 3.19 -4.65 -61.13
CA ALA A 516 4.08 -3.56 -60.78
C ALA A 516 4.06 -2.39 -61.78
N ILE A 517 3.62 -1.22 -61.36
CA ILE A 517 3.97 0.06 -61.96
C ILE A 517 4.87 0.79 -60.95
N ASN A 518 6.13 0.94 -61.38
CA ASN A 518 7.17 1.68 -60.71
C ASN A 518 6.77 3.16 -60.52
N GLN A 519 6.71 3.66 -59.30
CA GLN A 519 7.19 5.01 -58.96
C GLN A 519 7.28 5.18 -57.46
N GLY A 520 8.46 5.63 -57.01
CA GLY A 520 8.78 5.78 -55.60
C GLY A 520 8.02 6.94 -54.92
N THR A 521 7.47 6.63 -53.81
CA THR A 521 7.30 7.59 -52.71
C THR A 521 7.37 6.77 -51.42
N LYS A 522 8.38 7.04 -50.61
CA LYS A 522 8.50 6.50 -49.28
C LYS A 522 7.37 7.07 -48.43
N LEU A 523 6.35 6.28 -48.09
CA LEU A 523 5.48 6.55 -46.97
C LEU A 523 6.11 5.91 -45.73
N SER A 524 6.42 6.74 -44.77
CA SER A 524 6.86 6.39 -43.43
C SER A 524 5.80 5.51 -42.76
N SER A 525 6.18 4.29 -42.39
CA SER A 525 5.37 3.38 -41.57
C SER A 525 5.57 3.72 -40.09
N GLU A 526 4.99 4.81 -39.64
CA GLU A 526 4.87 5.09 -38.22
C GLU A 526 3.38 5.08 -37.84
N ILE A 527 2.98 4.03 -37.11
CA ILE A 527 1.76 4.08 -36.32
C ILE A 527 1.94 5.22 -35.31
N PRO A 528 1.01 6.17 -35.20
CA PRO A 528 1.19 7.26 -34.24
C PRO A 528 1.22 6.69 -32.82
N ALA A 529 2.40 6.52 -32.26
CA ALA A 529 2.61 6.25 -30.83
C ALA A 529 2.02 7.35 -29.91
N ALA A 530 1.48 8.41 -30.51
CA ALA A 530 0.87 9.53 -29.83
C ALA A 530 -0.44 9.20 -29.09
N ALA A 531 -1.19 8.20 -29.54
CA ALA A 531 -2.44 7.80 -28.86
C ALA A 531 -2.18 7.03 -27.54
N LEU A 532 -1.05 6.31 -27.46
CA LEU A 532 -0.68 5.58 -26.24
C LEU A 532 0.12 6.43 -25.23
N ARG A 533 0.76 7.53 -25.67
CA ARG A 533 1.57 8.40 -24.78
C ARG A 533 0.74 9.37 -23.91
N ARG A 534 -0.54 9.57 -24.17
CA ARG A 534 -1.38 10.51 -23.39
C ARG A 534 -1.88 9.97 -22.05
N ARG A 535 -1.63 8.72 -21.72
CA ARG A 535 -2.31 8.06 -20.58
C ARG A 535 -1.60 8.15 -19.23
N THR A 536 -0.35 8.60 -19.17
CA THR A 536 0.36 8.81 -17.90
C THR A 536 0.19 10.21 -17.30
N GLN A 537 -0.50 11.13 -17.99
CA GLN A 537 -0.66 12.51 -17.52
C GLN A 537 -2.06 12.87 -16.97
N ASP A 538 -3.10 12.07 -17.22
CA ASP A 538 -4.49 12.47 -16.93
C ASP A 538 -5.02 12.13 -15.53
N ASN A 539 -4.20 11.54 -14.64
CA ASN A 539 -4.62 11.25 -13.26
C ASN A 539 -4.37 12.38 -12.25
N ALA A 540 -4.04 13.59 -12.70
CA ALA A 540 -3.73 14.70 -11.80
C ALA A 540 -4.61 15.96 -11.94
N ASN A 541 -5.73 15.94 -12.68
CA ASN A 541 -6.63 17.10 -12.62
C ASN A 541 -8.03 16.77 -13.15
N SER A 542 -8.97 16.45 -12.28
CA SER A 542 -10.39 16.56 -12.56
C SER A 542 -11.04 17.53 -11.58
N THR A 543 -11.06 18.79 -11.95
CA THR A 543 -12.16 19.74 -11.69
C THR A 543 -11.94 20.97 -12.55
N ARG A 544 -12.66 21.09 -13.65
CA ARG A 544 -13.44 22.27 -14.07
C ARG A 544 -13.99 22.15 -15.49
N THR A 545 -15.26 22.42 -15.55
CA THR A 545 -16.24 22.74 -16.57
C THR A 545 -15.74 23.36 -17.88
N GLU A 546 -16.32 22.80 -18.97
CA GLU A 546 -16.84 23.33 -20.24
C GLU A 546 -16.36 24.72 -20.76
N ASP A 547 -15.84 24.81 -21.97
CA ASP A 547 -16.53 25.29 -23.18
C ASP A 547 -15.55 25.46 -24.37
N GLU A 548 -16.04 25.02 -25.54
CA GLU A 548 -15.83 25.44 -26.92
C GLU A 548 -14.46 25.65 -27.57
N THR A 549 -14.43 25.11 -28.79
CA THR A 549 -13.70 25.47 -30.04
C THR A 549 -12.24 25.04 -30.16
N ALA A 550 -12.03 24.13 -31.11
CA ALA A 550 -10.73 23.76 -31.62
C ALA A 550 -10.10 24.85 -32.51
N PRO A 551 -8.81 25.13 -32.38
CA PRO A 551 -8.01 25.68 -33.46
C PRO A 551 -6.86 24.79 -33.93
N VAL A 552 -6.54 24.98 -35.19
CA VAL A 552 -5.47 24.46 -36.02
C VAL A 552 -4.13 24.35 -35.33
N VAL A 553 -3.46 23.20 -35.48
CA VAL A 553 -2.15 22.89 -34.89
C VAL A 553 -1.02 23.40 -35.80
N GLU A 554 -0.27 24.37 -35.32
CA GLU A 554 1.09 24.68 -35.80
C GLU A 554 2.14 23.79 -35.09
N PRO A 555 3.30 23.51 -35.68
CA PRO A 555 4.31 22.61 -35.12
C PRO A 555 4.91 23.16 -33.82
N SER A 556 4.84 22.38 -32.75
CA SER A 556 5.27 22.75 -31.41
C SER A 556 6.80 22.91 -31.31
N ALA A 557 7.21 24.00 -30.65
CA ALA A 557 8.54 24.23 -30.15
C ALA A 557 8.99 23.14 -29.16
N PRO A 558 10.29 22.91 -28.96
CA PRO A 558 10.80 21.91 -28.00
C PRO A 558 10.24 22.16 -26.61
N ALA A 559 9.82 21.10 -25.92
CA ALA A 559 9.24 21.18 -24.58
C ALA A 559 10.16 21.93 -23.62
N ALA A 560 9.62 22.90 -22.88
CA ALA A 560 10.37 23.62 -21.86
C ALA A 560 10.92 22.64 -20.80
N PRO A 561 12.15 22.83 -20.30
CA PRO A 561 12.73 21.96 -19.28
C PRO A 561 11.87 21.93 -18.02
N ARG A 562 11.68 20.74 -17.45
CA ARG A 562 10.83 20.54 -16.26
C ARG A 562 11.46 21.22 -15.04
N THR A 563 10.62 21.92 -14.27
CA THR A 563 11.03 22.57 -13.02
C THR A 563 10.56 21.72 -11.84
N TYR A 564 11.48 21.41 -10.96
CA TYR A 564 11.27 20.68 -9.70
C TYR A 564 11.31 21.64 -8.53
N SER A 565 10.81 21.24 -7.36
CA SER A 565 10.90 22.10 -6.18
C SER A 565 11.14 21.30 -4.90
N MET A 566 11.85 21.92 -3.94
CA MET A 566 12.11 21.32 -2.63
C MET A 566 12.08 22.40 -1.53
N VAL A 567 11.53 22.02 -0.37
CA VAL A 567 11.55 22.85 0.84
C VAL A 567 12.69 22.39 1.74
N GLY A 568 13.56 23.32 2.13
CA GLY A 568 14.69 23.01 2.99
C GLY A 568 15.34 24.25 3.56
N THR A 569 16.43 24.07 4.32
CA THR A 569 17.27 25.14 4.84
C THR A 569 18.49 25.28 3.94
N ILE A 570 18.79 26.50 3.50
CA ILE A 570 20.00 26.82 2.74
C ILE A 570 21.17 26.82 3.73
N THR A 571 21.94 25.73 3.77
CA THR A 571 23.02 25.55 4.75
C THR A 571 24.34 26.22 4.34
N ASP A 572 24.57 26.31 3.04
CA ASP A 572 25.76 27.00 2.51
C ASP A 572 25.44 27.77 1.23
N VAL A 573 26.17 28.85 1.00
CA VAL A 573 26.03 29.73 -0.17
C VAL A 573 27.40 30.18 -0.61
N ASN A 574 27.74 29.95 -1.87
CA ASN A 574 28.95 30.43 -2.48
C ASN A 574 28.65 31.47 -3.56
N CYS A 575 29.10 32.69 -3.38
CA CYS A 575 28.90 33.83 -4.27
C CYS A 575 30.23 34.37 -4.83
N ALA A 576 31.32 33.62 -4.70
CA ALA A 576 32.65 34.10 -5.02
C ALA A 576 32.87 34.39 -6.52
N ALA A 577 32.09 33.76 -7.38
CA ALA A 577 32.18 33.90 -8.84
C ALA A 577 30.94 34.63 -9.40
N ALA A 578 30.60 35.81 -8.87
CA ALA A 578 29.48 36.60 -9.38
C ALA A 578 29.59 36.82 -10.90
N PRO A 579 28.48 36.69 -11.67
CA PRO A 579 27.08 36.58 -11.27
C PRO A 579 26.61 35.18 -10.88
N GLN A 580 27.47 34.19 -10.83
CA GLN A 580 27.11 32.82 -10.46
C GLN A 580 26.76 32.68 -8.97
N ILE A 581 25.85 31.79 -8.67
CA ILE A 581 25.52 31.41 -7.29
C ILE A 581 25.54 29.90 -7.18
N GLN A 582 25.98 29.41 -6.04
CA GLN A 582 25.94 28.01 -5.64
C GLN A 582 25.32 27.93 -4.25
N ILE A 583 24.35 27.07 -4.04
CA ILE A 583 23.73 26.86 -2.74
C ILE A 583 23.74 25.38 -2.38
N THR A 584 23.88 25.10 -1.09
CA THR A 584 23.62 23.79 -0.52
C THR A 584 22.29 23.85 0.22
N LEU A 585 21.28 23.13 -0.27
CA LEU A 585 19.96 23.03 0.32
C LEU A 585 19.87 21.73 1.10
N LYS A 586 19.53 21.81 2.39
CA LYS A 586 19.32 20.65 3.26
C LYS A 586 17.86 20.53 3.62
N ALA A 587 17.25 19.39 3.27
CA ALA A 587 15.89 19.02 3.63
C ALA A 587 15.92 17.64 4.29
N LEU A 588 15.65 17.57 5.59
CA LEU A 588 15.76 16.32 6.35
C LEU A 588 17.17 15.70 6.22
N THR A 589 17.26 14.54 5.61
CA THR A 589 18.52 13.82 5.33
C THR A 589 19.09 14.12 3.94
N ILE A 590 18.36 14.87 3.11
CA ILE A 590 18.74 15.18 1.73
C ILE A 590 19.58 16.45 1.71
N VAL A 591 20.73 16.39 1.05
CA VAL A 591 21.57 17.54 0.75
C VAL A 591 21.65 17.68 -0.76
N MET A 592 21.28 18.86 -1.27
CA MET A 592 21.34 19.16 -2.69
C MET A 592 22.29 20.31 -2.96
N HIS A 593 23.09 20.15 -4.00
CA HIS A 593 23.99 21.19 -4.50
C HIS A 593 23.39 21.78 -5.77
N LEU A 594 22.84 22.99 -5.63
CA LEU A 594 22.19 23.71 -6.71
C LEU A 594 23.05 24.91 -7.12
N HIS A 595 23.05 25.21 -8.42
CA HIS A 595 23.76 26.35 -8.95
C HIS A 595 22.91 27.18 -9.91
N SER A 596 23.25 28.43 -10.13
CA SER A 596 22.79 29.21 -11.28
C SER A 596 23.99 29.99 -11.86
N ARG A 597 24.03 30.07 -13.17
CA ARG A 597 25.05 30.81 -13.90
C ARG A 597 24.88 32.32 -13.74
N ASP A 598 23.65 32.75 -13.44
CA ASP A 598 23.33 34.16 -13.22
C ASP A 598 22.26 34.32 -12.12
N TYR A 599 22.71 34.72 -10.93
CA TYR A 599 21.84 34.99 -9.80
C TYR A 599 20.76 36.05 -10.12
N SER A 600 21.01 36.96 -11.08
CA SER A 600 20.01 37.94 -11.48
C SER A 600 18.76 37.32 -12.12
N GLN A 601 18.87 36.13 -12.68
CA GLN A 601 17.78 35.38 -13.30
C GLN A 601 16.97 34.53 -12.30
N VAL A 602 17.55 34.24 -11.12
CA VAL A 602 16.84 33.47 -10.09
C VAL A 602 15.70 34.31 -9.50
N ALA A 603 14.46 33.84 -9.60
CA ALA A 603 13.32 34.52 -9.05
C ALA A 603 13.30 34.42 -7.51
N ILE A 604 13.26 35.54 -6.80
CA ILE A 604 13.13 35.57 -5.34
C ILE A 604 11.73 36.03 -4.96
N LYS A 605 11.04 35.22 -4.13
CA LYS A 605 9.67 35.48 -3.64
C LYS A 605 9.65 35.48 -2.12
N SER A 606 8.76 36.26 -1.51
CA SER A 606 8.42 36.18 -0.08
C SER A 606 7.03 35.56 0.07
N ALA A 607 6.81 34.73 1.08
CA ALA A 607 5.53 34.09 1.34
C ALA A 607 4.40 35.13 1.45
N GLY A 608 3.35 34.94 0.65
CA GLY A 608 2.13 35.76 0.70
C GLY A 608 2.13 37.07 -0.10
N THR A 609 3.14 37.39 -0.88
CA THR A 609 3.16 38.57 -1.74
C THR A 609 3.45 38.20 -3.19
N ASN A 610 2.53 38.60 -4.11
CA ASN A 610 2.76 38.49 -5.57
C ASN A 610 3.75 39.55 -6.11
N SER A 611 4.46 40.26 -5.25
CA SER A 611 5.40 41.32 -5.59
C SER A 611 6.83 40.77 -5.54
N ALA A 612 7.61 41.05 -6.57
CA ALA A 612 9.05 40.74 -6.57
C ALA A 612 9.75 41.48 -5.40
N ALA A 613 10.17 40.70 -4.39
CA ALA A 613 10.91 41.24 -3.27
C ALA A 613 12.28 41.75 -3.74
N LYS A 614 12.79 42.80 -3.09
CA LYS A 614 14.16 43.28 -3.35
C LYS A 614 15.14 42.12 -3.11
N LYS A 615 15.89 41.73 -4.15
CA LYS A 615 16.82 40.58 -4.05
C LYS A 615 17.76 40.75 -2.87
N PRO A 616 17.81 39.81 -1.92
CA PRO A 616 18.78 39.86 -0.84
C PRO A 616 20.18 39.68 -1.39
N VAL A 617 21.15 40.20 -0.67
CA VAL A 617 22.56 39.93 -0.95
C VAL A 617 22.76 38.43 -0.86
N CYS A 618 23.47 37.84 -1.82
CA CYS A 618 23.65 36.38 -1.94
C CYS A 618 24.04 35.73 -0.58
N ALA A 619 24.94 36.30 0.18
CA ALA A 619 25.35 35.78 1.49
C ALA A 619 24.22 35.76 2.55
N ALA A 620 23.17 36.57 2.38
CA ALA A 620 22.02 36.61 3.31
C ALA A 620 21.01 35.46 3.10
N LEU A 621 21.24 34.60 2.14
CA LEU A 621 20.41 33.39 1.91
C LEU A 621 20.77 32.29 2.90
N ARG A 622 21.98 32.28 3.45
CA ARG A 622 22.48 31.23 4.35
C ARG A 622 21.66 31.18 5.65
N GLY A 623 21.29 29.98 6.07
CA GLY A 623 20.53 29.74 7.29
C GLY A 623 19.02 29.92 7.15
N ARG A 624 18.51 30.35 5.98
CA ARG A 624 17.07 30.58 5.76
C ARG A 624 16.37 29.35 5.27
N SER A 625 15.13 29.14 5.75
CA SER A 625 14.21 28.13 5.23
C SER A 625 13.52 28.67 3.98
N ALA A 626 13.55 27.88 2.91
CA ALA A 626 13.04 28.30 1.62
C ALA A 626 12.40 27.12 0.84
N HIS A 627 11.44 27.45 -0.02
CA HIS A 627 10.98 26.61 -1.10
C HIS A 627 11.78 26.95 -2.35
N VAL A 628 12.60 26.04 -2.80
CA VAL A 628 13.54 26.25 -3.90
C VAL A 628 13.08 25.47 -5.11
N SER A 629 12.92 26.15 -6.26
CA SER A 629 12.63 25.50 -7.53
C SER A 629 13.88 25.44 -8.41
N TYR A 630 14.09 24.32 -9.09
CA TYR A 630 15.29 24.05 -9.89
C TYR A 630 14.96 23.14 -11.08
N GLN A 631 15.87 23.09 -12.03
CA GLN A 631 15.84 22.16 -13.18
C GLN A 631 17.02 21.21 -13.06
N LEU A 632 16.81 19.93 -13.34
CA LEU A 632 17.88 18.93 -13.30
C LEU A 632 18.94 19.23 -14.36
N VAL A 633 20.21 19.04 -14.01
CA VAL A 633 21.34 19.21 -14.93
C VAL A 633 22.19 17.94 -14.99
N SER A 634 22.73 17.63 -16.15
CA SER A 634 23.61 16.46 -16.38
C SER A 634 25.06 16.70 -15.92
N GLU A 635 25.34 17.77 -15.19
CA GLU A 635 26.68 18.15 -14.74
C GLU A 635 27.08 17.38 -13.47
N LYS A 636 28.20 16.67 -13.47
CA LYS A 636 28.66 15.74 -12.42
C LYS A 636 28.71 16.29 -10.98
N ASN A 637 28.72 17.61 -10.80
CA ASN A 637 28.91 18.23 -9.49
C ASN A 637 27.67 18.95 -8.96
N TRP A 638 26.56 18.93 -9.72
CA TRP A 638 25.35 19.68 -9.40
C TRP A 638 24.12 18.81 -9.54
N ASP A 639 23.22 18.94 -8.57
CA ASP A 639 21.94 18.26 -8.56
C ASP A 639 20.88 19.01 -9.40
N GLY A 640 21.09 20.32 -9.66
CA GLY A 640 20.17 21.10 -10.50
C GLY A 640 20.58 22.56 -10.68
N GLU A 641 19.99 23.18 -11.72
CA GLU A 641 20.07 24.62 -11.98
C GLU A 641 18.93 25.36 -11.26
N LEU A 642 19.29 26.35 -10.47
CA LEU A 642 18.41 27.11 -9.60
C LEU A 642 17.48 28.04 -10.42
N VAL A 643 16.17 27.91 -10.26
CA VAL A 643 15.14 28.70 -10.97
C VAL A 643 14.55 29.76 -10.04
N SER A 644 14.12 29.39 -8.82
CA SER A 644 13.52 30.33 -7.88
C SER A 644 13.77 29.93 -6.42
N ILE A 645 13.73 30.93 -5.54
CA ILE A 645 13.79 30.76 -4.08
C ILE A 645 12.61 31.53 -3.47
N GLU A 646 11.73 30.86 -2.74
CA GLU A 646 10.63 31.44 -2.00
C GLU A 646 10.85 31.24 -0.50
N PHE A 647 10.99 32.32 0.26
CA PHE A 647 11.21 32.25 1.70
C PHE A 647 9.90 32.06 2.45
N ARG A 648 9.90 31.18 3.45
CA ARG A 648 8.75 30.94 4.33
C ARG A 648 8.65 31.95 5.48
N ASP A 649 9.78 32.58 5.85
CA ASP A 649 9.84 33.57 6.92
C ASP A 649 9.86 34.97 6.31
N ASN A 650 9.11 35.90 6.91
CA ASN A 650 9.24 37.33 6.56
C ASN A 650 10.67 37.78 6.84
N PRO A 651 11.25 38.68 6.02
CA PRO A 651 12.62 39.12 6.11
C PRO A 651 12.96 39.83 7.42
#